data_a32e4ccb161d523c25892ed2c66b386f
#
_entry.id   a32e4ccb161d523c25892ed2c66b386f
#
_cell.length_a   1.000
_cell.length_b   1.000
_cell.length_c   1.000
_cell.angle_alpha   90.00
_cell.angle_beta   90.00
_cell.angle_gamma   90.00
#
_symmetry.space_group_name_H-M   'P 1'
#
loop_
_entity.id
_entity.type
_entity.pdbx_description
1 polymer ?
#
loop_
_entity_poly.entity_id
_entity_poly.type
_entity_poly.pdbx_seq_one_letter_code
_entity_poly.pdbx_strand_id
1 'polypeptide(L)'
;MPQLLLEVGCEELPASSVRRAAEALLRFVQKAVEAEALATEPLTPRWAATPRRLIVSIEGVAERQPDRQVERRGPSKSAAFDAAGNPTKALEGFCRGVGVKPADVEVRDDYVWASKLEVGMSAVEVLGPGLVDAIRQIPFDKTMRWGVGRTRFARPIRWIVALIGGEVIELAVEGVAAGNESRGHRFLSRGPFVVTGWDDLLQKLRERFVEPEPEARRERIVSGAMAAARGTPLMMEDLVEENVYLTEWPTAVAGEFREEFLALPRPVLIAAMAHYQRFFPVESAPGELTSRFISISNGGDEATVRQGNEWVLNARFNDAKFFYDEDQRHTIDEFLLRTERIVFQEKLGTVRQRADRIARMAALLAGQADLDDETAEHARRAGLYAKADLSTGLVSELPSLQGQIGAEYACREGFPESICRAIERHYAPDATSEEEGERLATLVMCADQSDRLAGYLGIGELPSGSKDPFGLRRSVAMLVEAQMSWPFAKVGIADWVVAASEGYAEQGIELSDPLSLQMGVKEILEGRYEHIFSGLPHDALDAAWAVAWHEPSHRFAARVRFLSDISGDTDFIRLAKRAGNIVDAARKKGIEVAGSREEARVSVDLFESEAEVVLYEQTLIAEEQMDALPVDAFAEQTEVLRALKPHIETFFDDVMVMTDDTERRDNRLALLSRIDQLARTVADFSRFVIEGE
;
A
#
# COMPACT_ATOMS: atom_id res chain seq x y z
N MET A 1 5.11 -29.16 -27.30
CA MET A 1 6.05 -28.03 -27.15
C MET A 1 6.88 -28.28 -25.92
N PRO A 2 8.15 -27.92 -25.85
CA PRO A 2 8.96 -28.14 -24.68
C PRO A 2 8.46 -27.30 -23.50
N GLN A 3 8.69 -27.82 -22.30
CA GLN A 3 8.38 -27.19 -21.03
C GLN A 3 9.67 -26.61 -20.44
N LEU A 4 9.64 -25.33 -20.07
CA LEU A 4 10.68 -24.71 -19.25
C LEU A 4 10.42 -25.05 -17.78
N LEU A 5 11.46 -25.49 -17.08
CA LEU A 5 11.45 -25.73 -15.64
C LEU A 5 12.66 -25.01 -15.02
N LEU A 6 12.40 -24.21 -14.00
CA LEU A 6 13.44 -23.59 -13.16
C LEU A 6 13.13 -23.88 -11.69
N GLU A 7 14.05 -24.52 -10.98
CA GLU A 7 14.04 -24.63 -9.53
C GLU A 7 15.24 -23.89 -8.94
N VAL A 8 15.01 -23.02 -7.98
CA VAL A 8 16.04 -22.34 -7.20
C VAL A 8 15.99 -22.88 -5.78
N GLY A 9 16.91 -23.77 -5.45
CA GLY A 9 17.06 -24.33 -4.12
C GLY A 9 17.95 -23.49 -3.23
N CYS A 10 17.53 -23.24 -1.98
CA CYS A 10 18.23 -22.37 -1.04
C CYS A 10 18.16 -22.89 0.40
N GLU A 11 18.77 -22.18 1.34
CA GLU A 11 18.50 -22.34 2.76
C GLU A 11 17.13 -21.75 3.10
N GLU A 12 16.60 -22.02 4.32
CA GLU A 12 15.21 -21.74 4.70
C GLU A 12 14.85 -20.25 4.55
N LEU A 13 13.98 -19.94 3.59
CA LEU A 13 13.41 -18.60 3.38
C LEU A 13 12.44 -18.24 4.51
N PRO A 14 12.30 -16.96 4.87
CA PRO A 14 11.23 -16.52 5.77
C PRO A 14 9.86 -16.84 5.16
N ALA A 15 8.94 -17.40 5.94
CA ALA A 15 7.61 -17.81 5.47
C ALA A 15 6.88 -16.68 4.72
N SER A 16 6.90 -15.46 5.25
CA SER A 16 6.28 -14.27 4.65
C SER A 16 6.80 -13.88 3.27
N SER A 17 7.96 -14.40 2.87
CA SER A 17 8.60 -14.07 1.59
C SER A 17 8.37 -15.13 0.50
N VAL A 18 8.05 -16.37 0.86
CA VAL A 18 8.08 -17.51 -0.08
C VAL A 18 7.10 -17.34 -1.23
N ARG A 19 5.83 -17.07 -0.93
CA ARG A 19 4.78 -16.87 -1.96
C ARG A 19 5.15 -15.74 -2.91
N ARG A 20 5.44 -14.55 -2.37
CA ARG A 20 5.80 -13.36 -3.18
C ARG A 20 7.03 -13.60 -4.05
N ALA A 21 8.02 -14.33 -3.52
CA ALA A 21 9.23 -14.67 -4.26
C ALA A 21 8.95 -15.62 -5.42
N ALA A 22 8.11 -16.65 -5.23
CA ALA A 22 7.73 -17.58 -6.28
C ALA A 22 6.93 -16.91 -7.40
N GLU A 23 5.95 -16.09 -7.06
CA GLU A 23 5.15 -15.33 -8.01
C GLU A 23 6.00 -14.28 -8.78
N ALA A 24 6.95 -13.63 -8.11
CA ALA A 24 7.87 -12.71 -8.75
C ALA A 24 8.82 -13.45 -9.71
N LEU A 25 9.37 -14.58 -9.28
CA LEU A 25 10.22 -15.41 -10.14
C LEU A 25 9.47 -15.84 -11.42
N LEU A 26 8.20 -16.29 -11.27
CA LEU A 26 7.38 -16.67 -12.41
C LEU A 26 7.21 -15.52 -13.41
N ARG A 27 6.85 -14.32 -12.93
CA ARG A 27 6.71 -13.14 -13.78
C ARG A 27 8.01 -12.76 -14.49
N PHE A 28 9.15 -12.85 -13.82
CA PHE A 28 10.44 -12.51 -14.44
C PHE A 28 10.88 -13.57 -15.46
N VAL A 29 10.61 -14.84 -15.19
CA VAL A 29 10.88 -15.93 -16.16
C VAL A 29 9.99 -15.80 -17.40
N GLN A 30 8.70 -15.45 -17.23
CA GLN A 30 7.81 -15.16 -18.37
C GLN A 30 8.37 -14.01 -19.23
N LYS A 31 8.78 -12.90 -18.60
CA LYS A 31 9.41 -11.78 -19.33
C LYS A 31 10.69 -12.20 -20.05
N ALA A 32 11.50 -13.07 -19.47
CA ALA A 32 12.72 -13.58 -20.14
C ALA A 32 12.37 -14.41 -21.38
N VAL A 33 11.34 -15.27 -21.33
CA VAL A 33 10.85 -16.04 -22.47
C VAL A 33 10.30 -15.12 -23.58
N GLU A 34 9.55 -14.09 -23.21
CA GLU A 34 8.99 -13.09 -24.13
C GLU A 34 10.09 -12.25 -24.79
N ALA A 35 11.09 -11.81 -24.02
CA ALA A 35 12.21 -10.99 -24.52
C ALA A 35 13.02 -11.71 -25.56
N GLU A 36 13.17 -13.04 -25.45
CA GLU A 36 13.87 -13.87 -26.42
C GLU A 36 12.97 -14.34 -27.58
N ALA A 37 11.74 -13.83 -27.66
CA ALA A 37 10.75 -14.22 -28.68
C ALA A 37 10.49 -15.74 -28.73
N LEU A 38 10.50 -16.39 -27.56
CA LEU A 38 10.25 -17.84 -27.40
C LEU A 38 8.83 -18.15 -26.93
N ALA A 39 8.02 -17.13 -26.68
CA ALA A 39 6.62 -17.31 -26.29
C ALA A 39 5.79 -17.79 -27.48
N THR A 40 5.12 -18.93 -27.30
CA THR A 40 4.06 -19.41 -28.20
C THR A 40 2.75 -19.34 -27.45
N GLU A 41 1.71 -18.78 -28.02
CA GLU A 41 0.41 -18.69 -27.36
C GLU A 41 -0.37 -20.01 -27.45
N PRO A 42 -1.09 -20.43 -26.37
CA PRO A 42 -1.04 -19.85 -25.01
C PRO A 42 0.12 -20.41 -24.17
N LEU A 43 0.80 -19.55 -23.41
CA LEU A 43 1.70 -19.98 -22.35
C LEU A 43 0.90 -20.48 -21.15
N THR A 44 1.35 -21.58 -20.52
CA THR A 44 0.75 -22.12 -19.29
C THR A 44 1.77 -22.01 -18.14
N PRO A 45 1.77 -20.91 -17.39
CA PRO A 45 2.67 -20.69 -16.26
C PRO A 45 2.18 -21.42 -15.01
N ARG A 46 3.09 -22.05 -14.26
CA ARG A 46 2.83 -22.71 -12.97
C ARG A 46 3.95 -22.38 -11.99
N TRP A 47 3.63 -22.38 -10.71
CA TRP A 47 4.65 -22.31 -9.67
C TRP A 47 4.32 -23.23 -8.50
N ALA A 48 5.36 -23.62 -7.79
CA ALA A 48 5.31 -24.28 -6.51
C ALA A 48 6.45 -23.74 -5.64
N ALA A 49 6.29 -23.76 -4.32
CA ALA A 49 7.33 -23.26 -3.44
C ALA A 49 7.26 -23.89 -2.05
N THR A 50 8.42 -24.04 -1.45
CA THR A 50 8.59 -24.46 -0.05
C THR A 50 9.55 -23.49 0.64
N PRO A 51 9.77 -23.57 1.96
CA PRO A 51 10.80 -22.76 2.62
C PRO A 51 12.19 -22.84 1.95
N ARG A 52 12.51 -23.94 1.28
CA ARG A 52 13.86 -24.19 0.74
C ARG A 52 13.95 -24.19 -0.78
N ARG A 53 12.86 -23.91 -1.49
CA ARG A 53 12.87 -23.87 -2.96
C ARG A 53 11.77 -23.02 -3.55
N LEU A 54 12.08 -22.40 -4.68
CA LEU A 54 11.14 -21.73 -5.56
C LEU A 54 11.16 -22.50 -6.88
N ILE A 55 10.00 -22.94 -7.35
CA ILE A 55 9.87 -23.74 -8.57
C ILE A 55 8.91 -23.01 -9.50
N VAL A 56 9.31 -22.82 -10.75
CA VAL A 56 8.44 -22.27 -11.80
C VAL A 56 8.54 -23.11 -13.05
N SER A 57 7.45 -23.25 -13.76
CA SER A 57 7.37 -23.93 -15.04
C SER A 57 6.50 -23.16 -16.01
N ILE A 58 6.88 -23.17 -17.29
CA ILE A 58 6.10 -22.56 -18.37
C ILE A 58 6.01 -23.56 -19.52
N GLU A 59 4.79 -23.97 -19.86
CA GLU A 59 4.51 -24.74 -21.07
C GLU A 59 4.25 -23.79 -22.24
N GLY A 60 4.48 -24.26 -23.46
CA GLY A 60 4.29 -23.46 -24.67
C GLY A 60 5.50 -22.59 -25.03
N VAL A 61 6.70 -22.94 -24.55
CA VAL A 61 7.94 -22.28 -24.93
C VAL A 61 8.46 -22.89 -26.25
N ALA A 62 8.91 -22.07 -27.20
CA ALA A 62 9.48 -22.53 -28.46
C ALA A 62 10.88 -23.15 -28.24
N GLU A 63 11.26 -24.16 -29.02
CA GLU A 63 12.59 -24.77 -28.96
C GLU A 63 13.70 -23.84 -29.45
N ARG A 64 13.34 -22.86 -30.30
CA ARG A 64 14.23 -21.85 -30.85
C ARG A 64 13.50 -20.57 -31.19
N GLN A 65 14.24 -19.49 -31.25
CA GLN A 65 13.79 -18.21 -31.74
C GLN A 65 13.31 -18.28 -33.20
N PRO A 66 12.31 -17.49 -33.59
CA PRO A 66 11.95 -17.39 -35.00
C PRO A 66 13.09 -16.78 -35.82
N ASP A 67 13.24 -17.25 -37.03
CA ASP A 67 14.14 -16.62 -37.98
C ASP A 67 13.66 -15.21 -38.29
N ARG A 68 14.54 -14.22 -38.28
CA ARG A 68 14.20 -12.80 -38.49
C ARG A 68 14.93 -12.28 -39.73
N GLN A 69 14.19 -11.60 -40.58
CA GLN A 69 14.78 -10.83 -41.67
C GLN A 69 15.16 -9.44 -41.13
N VAL A 70 16.45 -9.20 -41.00
CA VAL A 70 16.99 -7.93 -40.49
C VAL A 70 17.45 -7.08 -41.66
N GLU A 71 16.81 -5.92 -41.85
CA GLU A 71 17.18 -4.92 -42.83
C GLU A 71 18.14 -3.90 -42.20
N ARG A 72 19.24 -3.62 -42.88
CA ARG A 72 20.19 -2.59 -42.50
C ARG A 72 20.37 -1.58 -43.60
N ARG A 73 20.26 -0.31 -43.26
CA ARG A 73 20.53 0.81 -44.16
C ARG A 73 22.03 1.01 -44.28
N GLY A 74 22.53 1.02 -45.50
CA GLY A 74 23.90 1.24 -45.89
C GLY A 74 24.17 2.67 -46.38
N PRO A 75 25.25 2.85 -47.16
CA PRO A 75 25.63 4.15 -47.73
C PRO A 75 24.59 4.64 -48.76
N SER A 76 24.63 5.96 -49.08
CA SER A 76 23.81 6.50 -50.15
C SER A 76 24.15 5.87 -51.49
N LYS A 77 23.18 5.81 -52.43
CA LYS A 77 23.34 5.27 -53.77
C LYS A 77 24.56 5.86 -54.48
N SER A 78 24.79 7.18 -54.36
CA SER A 78 25.92 7.88 -54.94
C SER A 78 27.27 7.51 -54.34
N ALA A 79 27.31 7.08 -53.05
CA ALA A 79 28.51 6.58 -52.41
C ALA A 79 28.72 5.07 -52.62
N ALA A 80 27.66 4.33 -52.87
CA ALA A 80 27.66 2.88 -53.04
C ALA A 80 28.08 2.42 -54.43
N PHE A 81 27.74 3.21 -55.45
CA PHE A 81 28.00 2.88 -56.86
C PHE A 81 28.78 4.00 -57.56
N ASP A 82 29.73 3.59 -58.42
CA ASP A 82 30.44 4.54 -59.28
C ASP A 82 29.57 5.04 -60.45
N ALA A 83 30.11 5.94 -61.28
CA ALA A 83 29.42 6.49 -62.44
C ALA A 83 29.07 5.42 -63.56
N ALA A 84 29.73 4.30 -63.52
CA ALA A 84 29.51 3.14 -64.39
C ALA A 84 28.57 2.08 -63.78
N GLY A 85 28.09 2.32 -62.53
CA GLY A 85 27.22 1.39 -61.79
C GLY A 85 27.93 0.25 -61.07
N ASN A 86 29.26 0.29 -60.92
CA ASN A 86 30.00 -0.73 -60.22
C ASN A 86 30.04 -0.47 -58.72
N PRO A 87 30.09 -1.52 -57.87
CA PRO A 87 30.21 -1.38 -56.43
C PRO A 87 31.47 -0.63 -56.02
N THR A 88 31.37 0.36 -55.14
CA THR A 88 32.50 1.04 -54.53
C THR A 88 33.02 0.30 -53.30
N LYS A 89 34.20 0.70 -52.79
CA LYS A 89 34.73 0.20 -51.51
C LYS A 89 33.78 0.44 -50.31
N ALA A 90 32.94 1.47 -50.38
CA ALA A 90 31.96 1.77 -49.37
C ALA A 90 30.84 0.70 -49.34
N LEU A 91 30.34 0.29 -50.51
CA LEU A 91 29.37 -0.77 -50.62
C LEU A 91 29.95 -2.14 -50.22
N GLU A 92 31.17 -2.43 -50.70
CA GLU A 92 31.85 -3.69 -50.34
C GLU A 92 32.12 -3.80 -48.85
N GLY A 93 32.51 -2.69 -48.19
CA GLY A 93 32.70 -2.62 -46.74
C GLY A 93 31.38 -2.84 -45.96
N PHE A 94 30.32 -2.22 -46.41
CA PHE A 94 28.97 -2.40 -45.85
C PHE A 94 28.51 -3.86 -46.00
N CYS A 95 28.57 -4.42 -47.22
CA CYS A 95 28.14 -5.78 -47.49
C CYS A 95 28.95 -6.82 -46.70
N ARG A 96 30.27 -6.61 -46.53
CA ARG A 96 31.13 -7.44 -45.67
C ARG A 96 30.72 -7.37 -44.20
N GLY A 97 30.36 -6.16 -43.71
CA GLY A 97 29.90 -5.96 -42.34
C GLY A 97 28.55 -6.61 -42.03
N VAL A 98 27.65 -6.65 -43.01
CA VAL A 98 26.33 -7.29 -42.91
C VAL A 98 26.38 -8.79 -43.25
N GLY A 99 27.40 -9.20 -44.03
CA GLY A 99 27.54 -10.61 -44.49
C GLY A 99 26.66 -10.95 -45.69
N VAL A 100 26.44 -10.00 -46.60
CA VAL A 100 25.71 -10.18 -47.88
C VAL A 100 26.62 -9.86 -49.06
N LYS A 101 26.24 -10.28 -50.27
CA LYS A 101 26.97 -9.89 -51.47
C LYS A 101 26.47 -8.56 -52.00
N PRO A 102 27.33 -7.76 -52.72
CA PRO A 102 26.90 -6.49 -53.33
C PRO A 102 25.75 -6.65 -54.35
N ALA A 103 25.54 -7.86 -54.89
CA ALA A 103 24.45 -8.16 -55.81
C ALA A 103 23.09 -8.36 -55.07
N ASP A 104 23.09 -8.58 -53.76
CA ASP A 104 21.90 -8.90 -52.95
C ASP A 104 21.34 -7.66 -52.21
N VAL A 105 21.85 -6.44 -52.55
CA VAL A 105 21.37 -5.21 -51.94
C VAL A 105 20.28 -4.55 -52.80
N GLU A 106 19.37 -3.91 -52.14
CA GLU A 106 18.30 -3.10 -52.79
C GLU A 106 18.57 -1.60 -52.55
N VAL A 107 18.19 -0.79 -53.54
CA VAL A 107 18.23 0.68 -53.40
C VAL A 107 16.82 1.18 -53.14
N ARG A 108 16.59 1.81 -51.96
CA ARG A 108 15.34 2.46 -51.56
C ARG A 108 15.65 3.86 -51.00
N ASP A 109 14.88 4.85 -51.36
CA ASP A 109 15.03 6.23 -50.85
C ASP A 109 16.45 6.78 -50.91
N ASP A 110 17.14 6.61 -52.04
CA ASP A 110 18.54 7.00 -52.27
C ASP A 110 19.61 6.32 -51.37
N TYR A 111 19.27 5.24 -50.66
CA TYR A 111 20.18 4.47 -49.83
C TYR A 111 20.17 3.00 -50.25
N VAL A 112 21.29 2.36 -50.01
CA VAL A 112 21.41 0.91 -50.16
C VAL A 112 20.87 0.24 -48.89
N TRP A 113 20.07 -0.82 -49.09
CA TRP A 113 19.55 -1.66 -48.04
C TRP A 113 20.00 -3.09 -48.25
N ALA A 114 20.43 -3.71 -47.18
CA ALA A 114 20.79 -5.14 -47.21
C ALA A 114 19.86 -5.87 -46.24
N SER A 115 19.26 -6.94 -46.71
CA SER A 115 18.45 -7.84 -45.90
C SER A 115 19.22 -9.14 -45.67
N LYS A 116 19.29 -9.55 -44.39
CA LYS A 116 19.92 -10.79 -43.98
C LYS A 116 18.96 -11.60 -43.13
N LEU A 117 18.84 -12.88 -43.42
CA LEU A 117 18.16 -13.82 -42.55
C LEU A 117 19.06 -14.14 -41.35
N GLU A 118 18.66 -13.68 -40.16
CA GLU A 118 19.25 -14.13 -38.89
C GLU A 118 18.47 -15.35 -38.43
N VAL A 119 19.19 -16.48 -38.45
CA VAL A 119 18.65 -17.78 -37.99
C VAL A 119 18.47 -17.73 -36.48
N GLY A 120 17.28 -18.01 -36.00
CA GLY A 120 17.00 -18.03 -34.58
C GLY A 120 17.90 -19.01 -33.81
N MET A 121 18.36 -18.64 -32.64
CA MET A 121 19.16 -19.51 -31.76
C MET A 121 18.25 -20.44 -30.95
N SER A 122 18.80 -21.53 -30.41
CA SER A 122 18.04 -22.45 -29.56
C SER A 122 17.70 -21.82 -28.22
N ALA A 123 16.57 -22.20 -27.64
CA ALA A 123 16.13 -21.73 -26.34
C ALA A 123 17.14 -22.06 -25.22
N VAL A 124 17.82 -23.21 -25.32
CA VAL A 124 18.89 -23.62 -24.40
C VAL A 124 20.04 -22.63 -24.38
N GLU A 125 20.40 -22.08 -25.55
CA GLU A 125 21.52 -21.13 -25.68
C GLU A 125 21.20 -19.71 -25.21
N VAL A 126 19.94 -19.26 -25.40
CA VAL A 126 19.58 -17.82 -25.15
C VAL A 126 18.95 -17.54 -23.81
N LEU A 127 18.29 -18.51 -23.14
CA LEU A 127 17.55 -18.26 -21.90
C LEU A 127 18.45 -18.05 -20.69
N GLY A 128 19.68 -18.58 -20.67
CA GLY A 128 20.54 -18.56 -19.49
C GLY A 128 20.68 -17.17 -18.82
N PRO A 129 21.08 -16.12 -19.55
CA PRO A 129 21.23 -14.77 -19.01
C PRO A 129 19.94 -14.21 -18.43
N GLY A 130 18.81 -14.35 -19.14
CA GLY A 130 17.49 -13.88 -18.69
C GLY A 130 17.02 -14.58 -17.41
N LEU A 131 17.30 -15.89 -17.26
CA LEU A 131 16.98 -16.63 -16.05
C LEU A 131 17.86 -16.22 -14.85
N VAL A 132 19.14 -15.91 -15.07
CA VAL A 132 20.04 -15.36 -14.03
C VAL A 132 19.50 -14.03 -13.54
N ASP A 133 19.08 -13.15 -14.44
CA ASP A 133 18.52 -11.86 -14.08
C ASP A 133 17.16 -12.01 -13.37
N ALA A 134 16.32 -12.95 -13.80
CA ALA A 134 15.07 -13.29 -13.12
C ALA A 134 15.31 -13.69 -11.66
N ILE A 135 16.29 -14.54 -11.38
CA ILE A 135 16.66 -14.96 -10.02
C ILE A 135 17.16 -13.75 -9.19
N ARG A 136 17.97 -12.88 -9.77
CA ARG A 136 18.57 -11.73 -9.08
C ARG A 136 17.55 -10.62 -8.74
N GLN A 137 16.50 -10.51 -9.53
CA GLN A 137 15.45 -9.49 -9.37
C GLN A 137 14.37 -9.86 -8.37
N ILE A 138 14.37 -11.08 -7.81
CA ILE A 138 13.37 -11.48 -6.79
C ILE A 138 13.41 -10.50 -5.62
N PRO A 139 12.28 -9.83 -5.29
CA PRO A 139 12.23 -8.89 -4.19
C PRO A 139 12.15 -9.59 -2.84
N PHE A 140 13.00 -9.19 -1.90
CA PHE A 140 12.97 -9.62 -0.51
C PHE A 140 13.08 -8.41 0.41
N ASP A 141 12.34 -8.41 1.49
CA ASP A 141 12.37 -7.32 2.50
C ASP A 141 13.75 -7.23 3.17
N LYS A 142 14.37 -8.40 3.43
CA LYS A 142 15.72 -8.50 3.98
C LYS A 142 16.57 -9.42 3.13
N THR A 143 17.74 -8.95 2.74
CA THR A 143 18.68 -9.69 1.92
C THR A 143 20.04 -9.77 2.59
N MET A 144 20.77 -10.83 2.27
CA MET A 144 22.16 -11.02 2.67
C MET A 144 23.07 -11.24 1.45
N ARG A 145 24.35 -11.16 1.66
CA ARG A 145 25.40 -11.64 0.73
C ARG A 145 26.13 -12.80 1.39
N TRP A 146 26.60 -13.72 0.60
CA TRP A 146 27.36 -14.86 1.10
C TRP A 146 28.59 -15.13 0.22
N GLY A 147 29.62 -15.77 0.79
CA GLY A 147 30.85 -16.04 0.09
C GLY A 147 31.53 -14.76 -0.39
N VAL A 148 32.02 -14.78 -1.63
CA VAL A 148 32.64 -13.64 -2.34
C VAL A 148 31.69 -12.98 -3.32
N GLY A 149 30.44 -13.43 -3.38
CA GLY A 149 29.43 -12.99 -4.33
C GLY A 149 28.90 -11.58 -4.11
N ARG A 150 28.27 -11.02 -5.13
CA ARG A 150 27.62 -9.70 -5.08
C ARG A 150 26.10 -9.76 -5.10
N THR A 151 25.52 -10.90 -5.45
CA THR A 151 24.06 -11.09 -5.48
C THR A 151 23.48 -10.96 -4.07
N ARG A 152 22.37 -10.25 -3.98
CA ARG A 152 21.57 -10.13 -2.76
C ARG A 152 20.39 -11.08 -2.86
N PHE A 153 20.27 -11.99 -1.89
CA PHE A 153 19.17 -12.94 -1.80
C PHE A 153 18.77 -13.12 -0.33
N ALA A 154 17.57 -13.61 -0.03
CA ALA A 154 17.16 -13.76 1.37
C ALA A 154 18.00 -14.82 2.10
N ARG A 155 18.41 -15.89 1.42
CA ARG A 155 19.24 -16.98 1.98
C ARG A 155 20.18 -17.52 0.90
N PRO A 156 21.29 -18.18 1.24
CA PRO A 156 22.22 -18.75 0.26
C PRO A 156 21.55 -19.74 -0.68
N ILE A 157 21.77 -19.59 -1.99
CA ILE A 157 21.37 -20.55 -3.01
C ILE A 157 22.29 -21.78 -2.92
N ARG A 158 21.73 -22.98 -3.02
CA ARG A 158 22.41 -24.26 -2.82
C ARG A 158 22.44 -25.15 -4.04
N TRP A 159 21.40 -25.10 -4.89
CA TRP A 159 21.31 -25.81 -6.16
C TRP A 159 20.37 -25.06 -7.11
N ILE A 160 20.51 -25.32 -8.40
CA ILE A 160 19.62 -24.78 -9.43
C ILE A 160 19.32 -25.93 -10.40
N VAL A 161 18.03 -26.16 -10.69
CA VAL A 161 17.60 -26.96 -11.82
C VAL A 161 17.08 -26.01 -12.89
N ALA A 162 17.62 -26.08 -14.10
CA ALA A 162 17.15 -25.28 -15.23
C ALA A 162 17.08 -26.16 -16.49
N LEU A 163 15.88 -26.47 -16.93
CA LEU A 163 15.61 -27.39 -18.00
C LEU A 163 14.65 -26.81 -19.04
N ILE A 164 14.85 -27.12 -20.31
CA ILE A 164 13.87 -26.95 -21.36
C ILE A 164 13.76 -28.22 -22.19
N GLY A 165 12.57 -28.81 -22.28
CA GLY A 165 12.37 -30.10 -22.96
C GLY A 165 13.22 -31.24 -22.40
N GLY A 166 13.73 -31.15 -21.16
CA GLY A 166 14.64 -32.09 -20.52
C GLY A 166 16.14 -31.80 -20.71
N GLU A 167 16.49 -30.84 -21.56
CA GLU A 167 17.88 -30.38 -21.74
C GLU A 167 18.25 -29.31 -20.71
N VAL A 168 19.48 -29.33 -20.21
CA VAL A 168 19.98 -28.39 -19.21
C VAL A 168 20.31 -27.05 -19.87
N ILE A 169 19.72 -25.96 -19.34
CA ILE A 169 20.09 -24.60 -19.69
C ILE A 169 21.33 -24.21 -18.88
N GLU A 170 22.42 -23.86 -19.56
CA GLU A 170 23.65 -23.42 -18.91
C GLU A 170 23.49 -22.05 -18.27
N LEU A 171 23.53 -22.01 -16.96
CA LEU A 171 23.56 -20.77 -16.16
C LEU A 171 24.27 -21.02 -14.83
N ALA A 172 24.70 -19.92 -14.18
CA ALA A 172 25.25 -19.98 -12.82
C ALA A 172 24.93 -18.71 -12.04
N VAL A 173 24.59 -18.87 -10.76
CA VAL A 173 24.38 -17.77 -9.84
C VAL A 173 25.30 -17.96 -8.65
N GLU A 174 26.20 -16.99 -8.41
CA GLU A 174 27.17 -16.98 -7.29
C GLU A 174 27.96 -18.29 -7.14
N GLY A 175 28.37 -18.87 -8.27
CA GLY A 175 29.16 -20.11 -8.31
C GLY A 175 28.34 -21.40 -8.23
N VAL A 176 27.01 -21.30 -8.11
CA VAL A 176 26.12 -22.47 -8.19
C VAL A 176 25.67 -22.63 -9.65
N ALA A 177 26.21 -23.63 -10.32
CA ALA A 177 25.84 -23.98 -11.71
C ALA A 177 24.49 -24.70 -11.72
N ALA A 178 23.70 -24.43 -12.75
CA ALA A 178 22.47 -25.17 -13.00
C ALA A 178 22.80 -26.60 -13.52
N GLY A 179 21.87 -27.50 -13.23
CA GLY A 179 21.89 -28.87 -13.68
C GLY A 179 20.49 -29.45 -13.73
N ASN A 180 20.42 -30.77 -13.65
CA ASN A 180 19.18 -31.54 -13.62
C ASN A 180 18.99 -32.29 -12.28
N GLU A 181 19.74 -31.93 -11.23
CA GLU A 181 19.65 -32.60 -9.93
C GLU A 181 18.95 -31.73 -8.89
N SER A 182 17.86 -32.22 -8.33
CA SER A 182 17.16 -31.64 -7.19
C SER A 182 17.47 -32.43 -5.91
N ARG A 183 16.92 -31.93 -4.76
CA ARG A 183 17.10 -32.53 -3.43
C ARG A 183 15.75 -32.70 -2.74
N GLY A 184 15.61 -33.80 -1.98
CA GLY A 184 14.44 -34.05 -1.13
C GLY A 184 14.52 -33.27 0.20
N HIS A 185 13.67 -33.70 1.15
CA HIS A 185 13.64 -33.14 2.49
C HIS A 185 14.98 -33.26 3.20
N ARG A 186 15.39 -32.18 3.88
CA ARG A 186 16.73 -32.05 4.46
C ARG A 186 17.14 -33.18 5.39
N PHE A 187 16.18 -33.69 6.17
CA PHE A 187 16.46 -34.72 7.21
C PHE A 187 15.87 -36.10 6.87
N LEU A 188 14.73 -36.11 6.15
CA LEU A 188 13.99 -37.36 5.85
C LEU A 188 14.46 -38.05 4.55
N SER A 189 15.21 -37.32 3.69
CA SER A 189 15.73 -37.85 2.43
C SER A 189 17.23 -37.63 2.31
N ARG A 190 17.93 -38.51 1.61
CA ARG A 190 19.37 -38.39 1.40
C ARG A 190 19.69 -38.27 -0.09
N GLY A 191 20.70 -37.44 -0.39
CA GLY A 191 21.30 -37.30 -1.71
C GLY A 191 20.42 -36.54 -2.72
N PRO A 192 21.03 -36.13 -3.86
CA PRO A 192 20.34 -35.55 -5.00
C PRO A 192 19.59 -36.61 -5.81
N PHE A 193 18.71 -36.16 -6.68
CA PHE A 193 18.00 -36.98 -7.66
C PHE A 193 17.82 -36.23 -8.97
N VAL A 194 17.88 -36.94 -10.08
CA VAL A 194 17.73 -36.41 -11.44
C VAL A 194 16.26 -36.05 -11.70
N VAL A 195 16.04 -34.93 -12.38
CA VAL A 195 14.75 -34.38 -12.78
C VAL A 195 14.69 -34.25 -14.28
N THR A 196 13.57 -34.55 -14.89
CA THR A 196 13.34 -34.49 -16.35
C THR A 196 12.26 -33.48 -16.76
N GLY A 197 11.44 -32.96 -15.80
CA GLY A 197 10.38 -32.00 -16.05
C GLY A 197 9.58 -31.75 -14.80
N TRP A 198 8.51 -30.94 -14.91
CA TRP A 198 7.66 -30.51 -13.80
C TRP A 198 7.00 -31.67 -13.05
N ASP A 199 6.28 -32.53 -13.75
CA ASP A 199 5.51 -33.62 -13.09
C ASP A 199 6.46 -34.64 -12.44
N ASP A 200 7.59 -34.96 -13.09
CA ASP A 200 8.66 -35.81 -12.56
C ASP A 200 9.25 -35.20 -11.27
N LEU A 201 9.54 -33.88 -11.29
CA LEU A 201 10.04 -33.18 -10.10
C LEU A 201 9.04 -33.26 -8.95
N LEU A 202 7.75 -32.91 -9.16
CA LEU A 202 6.75 -32.92 -8.11
C LEU A 202 6.54 -34.33 -7.54
N GLN A 203 6.46 -35.34 -8.38
CA GLN A 203 6.34 -36.74 -7.94
C GLN A 203 7.54 -37.13 -7.08
N LYS A 204 8.77 -36.94 -7.56
CA LYS A 204 10.00 -37.31 -6.84
C LYS A 204 10.19 -36.54 -5.55
N LEU A 205 9.73 -35.30 -5.48
CA LEU A 205 9.72 -34.51 -4.24
C LEU A 205 8.80 -35.14 -3.19
N ARG A 206 7.57 -35.53 -3.56
CA ARG A 206 6.63 -36.23 -2.65
C ARG A 206 7.18 -37.56 -2.14
N GLU A 207 7.81 -38.35 -3.01
CA GLU A 207 8.50 -39.59 -2.63
C GLU A 207 9.65 -39.37 -1.64
N ARG A 208 10.15 -38.13 -1.58
CA ARG A 208 11.28 -37.68 -0.73
C ARG A 208 10.86 -36.70 0.34
N PHE A 209 9.61 -36.82 0.81
CA PHE A 209 9.06 -36.04 1.92
C PHE A 209 9.08 -34.54 1.69
N VAL A 210 8.75 -34.10 0.49
CA VAL A 210 8.50 -32.69 0.15
C VAL A 210 7.18 -32.59 -0.60
N GLU A 211 6.22 -31.91 -0.04
CA GLU A 211 5.01 -31.49 -0.77
C GLU A 211 5.28 -30.10 -1.36
N PRO A 212 5.50 -29.97 -2.66
CA PRO A 212 5.89 -28.71 -3.26
C PRO A 212 4.73 -27.72 -3.42
N GLU A 213 3.50 -28.21 -3.52
CA GLU A 213 2.32 -27.39 -3.78
C GLU A 213 1.75 -26.81 -2.45
N PRO A 214 1.64 -25.48 -2.32
CA PRO A 214 1.17 -24.84 -1.08
C PRO A 214 -0.24 -25.30 -0.67
N GLU A 215 -1.15 -25.43 -1.63
CA GLU A 215 -2.54 -25.83 -1.33
C GLU A 215 -2.62 -27.26 -0.78
N ALA A 216 -1.84 -28.19 -1.35
CA ALA A 216 -1.77 -29.55 -0.83
C ALA A 216 -1.15 -29.59 0.58
N ARG A 217 -0.16 -28.74 0.87
CA ARG A 217 0.36 -28.59 2.24
C ARG A 217 -0.69 -28.03 3.19
N ARG A 218 -1.46 -27.02 2.75
CA ARG A 218 -2.58 -26.44 3.52
C ARG A 218 -3.59 -27.49 3.91
N GLU A 219 -4.07 -28.26 2.94
CA GLU A 219 -5.01 -29.36 3.18
C GLU A 219 -4.45 -30.37 4.19
N ARG A 220 -3.18 -30.73 4.07
CA ARG A 220 -2.51 -31.65 4.97
C ARG A 220 -2.37 -31.10 6.38
N ILE A 221 -2.09 -29.79 6.54
CA ILE A 221 -2.03 -29.12 7.85
C ILE A 221 -3.40 -29.10 8.50
N VAL A 222 -4.42 -28.64 7.78
CA VAL A 222 -5.79 -28.50 8.31
C VAL A 222 -6.35 -29.88 8.70
N SER A 223 -6.31 -30.83 7.78
CA SER A 223 -6.83 -32.20 8.03
C SER A 223 -6.06 -32.91 9.15
N GLY A 224 -4.71 -32.75 9.16
CA GLY A 224 -3.87 -33.34 10.20
C GLY A 224 -4.14 -32.72 11.57
N ALA A 225 -4.29 -31.40 11.65
CA ALA A 225 -4.61 -30.70 12.90
C ALA A 225 -5.98 -31.12 13.45
N MET A 226 -7.00 -31.19 12.60
CA MET A 226 -8.34 -31.66 12.97
C MET A 226 -8.32 -33.11 13.45
N ALA A 227 -7.57 -33.99 12.79
CA ALA A 227 -7.47 -35.39 13.16
C ALA A 227 -6.72 -35.64 14.49
N ALA A 228 -5.68 -34.81 14.76
CA ALA A 228 -4.89 -34.94 15.97
C ALA A 228 -5.52 -34.28 17.21
N ALA A 229 -6.40 -33.27 16.99
CA ALA A 229 -7.02 -32.53 18.07
C ALA A 229 -8.08 -33.34 18.81
N ARG A 230 -8.07 -33.26 20.14
CA ARG A 230 -9.19 -33.70 21.01
C ARG A 230 -9.98 -32.45 21.44
N GLY A 231 -10.74 -31.89 20.50
CA GLY A 231 -11.44 -30.62 20.58
C GLY A 231 -11.38 -29.90 19.23
N THR A 232 -11.67 -28.61 19.21
CA THR A 232 -11.64 -27.79 17.98
C THR A 232 -10.36 -26.93 17.94
N PRO A 233 -9.41 -27.18 17.03
CA PRO A 233 -8.25 -26.33 16.89
C PRO A 233 -8.64 -24.97 16.27
N LEU A 234 -8.11 -23.89 16.81
CA LEU A 234 -8.30 -22.53 16.27
C LEU A 234 -7.45 -22.35 15.00
N MET A 235 -8.07 -22.58 13.86
CA MET A 235 -7.44 -22.51 12.53
C MET A 235 -7.42 -21.05 12.03
N MET A 236 -6.64 -20.17 12.68
CA MET A 236 -6.44 -18.79 12.24
C MET A 236 -5.75 -18.80 10.89
N GLU A 237 -6.30 -18.08 9.90
CA GLU A 237 -5.84 -18.11 8.50
C GLU A 237 -4.37 -17.75 8.36
N ASP A 238 -3.92 -16.66 8.99
CA ASP A 238 -2.52 -16.23 8.97
C ASP A 238 -1.58 -17.28 9.57
N LEU A 239 -2.02 -17.97 10.63
CA LEU A 239 -1.24 -19.03 11.26
C LEU A 239 -1.14 -20.28 10.38
N VAL A 240 -2.23 -20.64 9.69
CA VAL A 240 -2.23 -21.73 8.71
C VAL A 240 -1.27 -21.37 7.57
N GLU A 241 -1.39 -20.18 6.99
CA GLU A 241 -0.54 -19.71 5.90
C GLU A 241 0.95 -19.68 6.30
N GLU A 242 1.25 -19.21 7.52
CA GLU A 242 2.63 -19.22 8.03
C GLU A 242 3.17 -20.66 8.11
N ASN A 243 2.41 -21.61 8.64
CA ASN A 243 2.80 -23.02 8.71
C ASN A 243 2.98 -23.68 7.35
N VAL A 244 2.17 -23.31 6.34
CA VAL A 244 2.33 -23.75 4.94
C VAL A 244 3.71 -23.41 4.41
N TYR A 245 4.23 -22.22 4.73
CA TYR A 245 5.55 -21.77 4.24
C TYR A 245 6.70 -21.97 5.24
N LEU A 246 6.43 -22.57 6.42
CA LEU A 246 7.47 -23.03 7.36
C LEU A 246 7.85 -24.49 7.15
N THR A 247 7.03 -25.27 6.45
CA THR A 247 7.23 -26.74 6.33
C THR A 247 7.32 -27.21 4.89
N GLU A 248 8.05 -28.29 4.65
CA GLU A 248 8.08 -29.03 3.40
C GLU A 248 7.22 -30.29 3.46
N TRP A 249 7.10 -30.91 4.65
CA TRP A 249 6.33 -32.13 4.90
C TRP A 249 5.59 -32.04 6.24
N PRO A 250 4.50 -31.28 6.27
CA PRO A 250 3.81 -30.99 7.53
C PRO A 250 3.22 -32.25 8.16
N THR A 251 3.47 -32.40 9.46
CA THR A 251 2.87 -33.46 10.30
C THR A 251 2.34 -32.82 11.57
N ALA A 252 1.06 -32.99 11.85
CA ALA A 252 0.43 -32.45 13.05
C ALA A 252 0.84 -33.29 14.27
N VAL A 253 1.26 -32.63 15.34
CA VAL A 253 1.65 -33.22 16.62
C VAL A 253 0.86 -32.56 17.73
N ALA A 254 0.02 -33.34 18.42
CA ALA A 254 -0.72 -32.87 19.60
C ALA A 254 0.20 -32.84 20.83
N GLY A 255 0.10 -31.78 21.63
CA GLY A 255 0.77 -31.62 22.92
C GLY A 255 -0.16 -31.02 23.96
N GLU A 256 0.30 -31.04 25.19
CA GLU A 256 -0.45 -30.53 26.36
C GLU A 256 0.50 -29.66 27.22
N PHE A 257 -0.10 -28.65 27.85
CA PHE A 257 0.58 -27.84 28.87
C PHE A 257 -0.13 -28.01 30.22
N ARG A 258 0.49 -27.53 31.28
CA ARG A 258 -0.09 -27.65 32.62
C ARG A 258 -1.38 -26.84 32.76
N GLU A 259 -2.44 -27.47 33.25
CA GLU A 259 -3.79 -26.87 33.35
C GLU A 259 -3.82 -25.59 34.22
N GLU A 260 -2.86 -25.45 35.18
CA GLU A 260 -2.77 -24.25 35.99
C GLU A 260 -2.59 -22.95 35.20
N PHE A 261 -2.07 -23.02 33.96
CA PHE A 261 -1.91 -21.86 33.09
C PHE A 261 -3.20 -21.40 32.45
N LEU A 262 -4.27 -22.19 32.48
CA LEU A 262 -5.60 -21.75 32.01
C LEU A 262 -6.17 -20.59 32.86
N ALA A 263 -5.57 -20.30 34.02
CA ALA A 263 -5.87 -19.12 34.82
C ALA A 263 -5.34 -17.80 34.18
N LEU A 264 -4.44 -17.89 33.19
CA LEU A 264 -3.98 -16.72 32.44
C LEU A 264 -5.07 -16.20 31.51
N PRO A 265 -5.10 -14.89 31.22
CA PRO A 265 -6.03 -14.34 30.23
C PRO A 265 -5.90 -15.07 28.89
N ARG A 266 -7.06 -15.33 28.25
CA ARG A 266 -7.12 -16.01 26.95
C ARG A 266 -6.20 -15.40 25.87
N PRO A 267 -6.07 -14.06 25.73
CA PRO A 267 -5.14 -13.46 24.78
C PRO A 267 -3.69 -13.86 25.01
N VAL A 268 -3.27 -14.01 26.28
CA VAL A 268 -1.90 -14.43 26.66
C VAL A 268 -1.62 -15.85 26.17
N LEU A 269 -2.57 -16.77 26.40
CA LEU A 269 -2.46 -18.16 25.97
C LEU A 269 -2.37 -18.24 24.44
N ILE A 270 -3.25 -17.53 23.74
CA ILE A 270 -3.26 -17.51 22.27
C ILE A 270 -1.97 -16.91 21.74
N ALA A 271 -1.51 -15.76 22.26
CA ALA A 271 -0.29 -15.12 21.80
C ALA A 271 0.93 -16.06 21.97
N ALA A 272 1.10 -16.65 23.14
CA ALA A 272 2.21 -17.57 23.38
C ALA A 272 2.19 -18.79 22.46
N MET A 273 1.02 -19.39 22.23
CA MET A 273 0.87 -20.53 21.31
C MET A 273 0.99 -20.13 19.84
N ALA A 274 0.16 -19.19 19.38
CA ALA A 274 0.03 -18.88 17.96
C ALA A 274 1.13 -17.95 17.45
N HIS A 275 1.36 -16.79 18.11
CA HIS A 275 2.30 -15.79 17.60
C HIS A 275 3.77 -16.13 17.84
N TYR A 276 4.07 -16.80 18.98
CA TYR A 276 5.47 -17.09 19.32
C TYR A 276 5.90 -18.50 18.95
N GLN A 277 5.02 -19.51 19.08
CA GLN A 277 5.37 -20.91 18.82
C GLN A 277 4.76 -21.47 17.51
N ARG A 278 3.85 -20.76 16.86
CA ARG A 278 3.12 -21.19 15.65
C ARG A 278 2.28 -22.46 15.90
N PHE A 279 1.78 -22.62 17.12
CA PHE A 279 0.90 -23.71 17.51
C PHE A 279 -0.56 -23.29 17.40
N PHE A 280 -1.44 -24.23 17.08
CA PHE A 280 -2.88 -24.02 17.06
C PHE A 280 -3.45 -24.31 18.44
N PRO A 281 -4.03 -23.34 19.17
CA PRO A 281 -4.76 -23.57 20.40
C PRO A 281 -5.98 -24.47 20.15
N VAL A 282 -6.38 -25.27 21.16
CA VAL A 282 -7.53 -26.16 21.05
C VAL A 282 -8.61 -25.75 22.05
N GLU A 283 -9.84 -25.62 21.58
CA GLU A 283 -11.03 -25.31 22.36
C GLU A 283 -11.87 -26.57 22.64
N SER A 284 -12.53 -26.62 23.81
CA SER A 284 -13.59 -27.57 24.14
C SER A 284 -14.95 -27.14 23.59
N ALA A 285 -15.24 -25.85 23.70
CA ALA A 285 -16.39 -25.15 23.16
C ALA A 285 -15.92 -23.75 22.67
N PRO A 286 -16.69 -23.06 21.82
CA PRO A 286 -16.32 -21.71 21.36
C PRO A 286 -16.00 -20.77 22.52
N GLY A 287 -14.77 -20.24 22.53
CA GLY A 287 -14.26 -19.34 23.56
C GLY A 287 -13.59 -20.05 24.76
N GLU A 288 -13.73 -21.36 24.92
CA GLU A 288 -13.18 -22.13 26.05
C GLU A 288 -11.90 -22.88 25.63
N LEU A 289 -10.74 -22.32 25.93
CA LEU A 289 -9.46 -22.98 25.67
C LEU A 289 -9.26 -24.20 26.59
N THR A 290 -8.66 -25.23 26.02
CA THR A 290 -8.14 -26.39 26.76
C THR A 290 -6.64 -26.24 27.02
N SER A 291 -6.06 -27.11 27.84
CA SER A 291 -4.60 -27.22 28.02
C SER A 291 -3.88 -27.91 26.83
N ARG A 292 -4.53 -27.97 25.65
CA ARG A 292 -4.02 -28.67 24.46
C ARG A 292 -3.68 -27.71 23.33
N PHE A 293 -2.72 -28.13 22.53
CA PHE A 293 -2.32 -27.44 21.33
C PHE A 293 -1.94 -28.43 20.23
N ILE A 294 -1.97 -27.97 18.99
CA ILE A 294 -1.43 -28.69 17.84
C ILE A 294 -0.24 -27.91 17.28
N SER A 295 0.91 -28.55 17.16
CA SER A 295 2.08 -28.05 16.46
C SER A 295 2.22 -28.73 15.11
N ILE A 296 2.80 -28.03 14.12
CA ILE A 296 3.11 -28.62 12.81
C ILE A 296 4.63 -28.87 12.73
N SER A 297 4.98 -30.15 12.75
CA SER A 297 6.37 -30.57 12.59
C SER A 297 6.76 -30.67 11.13
N ASN A 298 7.98 -30.28 10.79
CA ASN A 298 8.60 -30.48 9.49
C ASN A 298 9.54 -31.72 9.49
N GLY A 299 9.21 -32.75 10.25
CA GLY A 299 9.99 -33.97 10.42
C GLY A 299 10.46 -34.16 11.87
N GLY A 300 11.04 -35.30 12.14
CA GLY A 300 11.50 -35.71 13.46
C GLY A 300 10.60 -36.80 14.06
N ASP A 301 11.08 -37.38 15.19
CA ASP A 301 10.30 -38.33 15.97
C ASP A 301 9.18 -37.61 16.73
N GLU A 302 7.94 -38.04 16.58
CA GLU A 302 6.76 -37.39 17.14
C GLU A 302 6.84 -37.20 18.67
N ALA A 303 7.31 -38.22 19.38
CA ALA A 303 7.40 -38.17 20.85
C ALA A 303 8.43 -37.11 21.31
N THR A 304 9.57 -37.04 20.63
CA THR A 304 10.63 -36.07 20.89
C THR A 304 10.16 -34.65 20.57
N VAL A 305 9.47 -34.46 19.44
CA VAL A 305 8.92 -33.15 19.04
C VAL A 305 7.85 -32.69 20.05
N ARG A 306 6.93 -33.58 20.44
CA ARG A 306 5.91 -33.30 21.46
C ARG A 306 6.55 -32.82 22.77
N GLN A 307 7.45 -33.62 23.32
CA GLN A 307 8.14 -33.31 24.59
C GLN A 307 8.87 -31.95 24.53
N GLY A 308 9.56 -31.67 23.42
CA GLY A 308 10.24 -30.39 23.22
C GLY A 308 9.27 -29.20 23.18
N ASN A 309 8.16 -29.33 22.45
CA ASN A 309 7.14 -28.30 22.32
C ASN A 309 6.39 -28.05 23.64
N GLU A 310 6.04 -29.10 24.39
CA GLU A 310 5.45 -29.01 25.73
C GLU A 310 6.38 -28.31 26.70
N TRP A 311 7.67 -28.67 26.70
CA TRP A 311 8.68 -28.04 27.56
C TRP A 311 8.84 -26.53 27.26
N VAL A 312 8.98 -26.15 26.00
CA VAL A 312 9.13 -24.75 25.60
C VAL A 312 7.87 -23.95 25.95
N LEU A 313 6.68 -24.48 25.66
CA LEU A 313 5.43 -23.78 25.93
C LEU A 313 5.19 -23.59 27.43
N ASN A 314 5.44 -24.64 28.24
CA ASN A 314 5.34 -24.54 29.70
C ASN A 314 6.34 -23.51 30.28
N ALA A 315 7.55 -23.40 29.73
CA ALA A 315 8.50 -22.37 30.12
C ALA A 315 7.96 -20.96 29.82
N ARG A 316 7.43 -20.74 28.62
CA ARG A 316 6.81 -19.47 28.23
C ARG A 316 5.61 -19.09 29.11
N PHE A 317 4.77 -20.05 29.44
CA PHE A 317 3.64 -19.79 30.33
C PHE A 317 4.06 -19.52 31.77
N ASN A 318 5.15 -20.12 32.25
CA ASN A 318 5.74 -19.76 33.55
C ASN A 318 6.17 -18.29 33.59
N ASP A 319 6.85 -17.83 32.53
CA ASP A 319 7.29 -16.44 32.43
C ASP A 319 6.09 -15.49 32.37
N ALA A 320 5.12 -15.78 31.51
CA ALA A 320 3.90 -15.00 31.39
C ALA A 320 3.11 -14.94 32.71
N LYS A 321 2.98 -16.10 33.41
CA LYS A 321 2.30 -16.19 34.71
C LYS A 321 3.01 -15.37 35.78
N PHE A 322 4.33 -15.42 35.83
CA PHE A 322 5.10 -14.61 36.75
C PHE A 322 4.83 -13.12 36.59
N PHE A 323 4.89 -12.61 35.35
CA PHE A 323 4.61 -11.20 35.10
C PHE A 323 3.15 -10.83 35.31
N TYR A 324 2.21 -11.72 34.94
CA TYR A 324 0.78 -11.49 35.21
C TYR A 324 0.48 -11.41 36.70
N ASP A 325 0.98 -12.35 37.49
CA ASP A 325 0.80 -12.37 38.97
C ASP A 325 1.45 -11.15 39.64
N GLU A 326 2.59 -10.67 39.13
CA GLU A 326 3.26 -9.47 39.63
C GLU A 326 2.48 -8.20 39.26
N ASP A 327 2.04 -8.10 38.00
CA ASP A 327 1.25 -6.97 37.52
C ASP A 327 -0.08 -6.82 38.26
N GLN A 328 -0.70 -7.94 38.67
CA GLN A 328 -1.95 -7.93 39.44
C GLN A 328 -1.87 -7.25 40.82
N ARG A 329 -0.65 -7.00 41.33
CA ARG A 329 -0.42 -6.28 42.59
C ARG A 329 -0.51 -4.77 42.45
N HIS A 330 -0.67 -4.30 41.21
CA HIS A 330 -0.70 -2.89 40.84
C HIS A 330 -2.00 -2.51 40.19
N THR A 331 -2.36 -1.21 40.30
CA THR A 331 -3.50 -0.64 39.63
C THR A 331 -3.13 -0.10 38.24
N ILE A 332 -4.15 0.09 37.38
CA ILE A 332 -3.94 0.70 36.06
C ILE A 332 -3.44 2.15 36.18
N ASP A 333 -3.81 2.86 37.27
CA ASP A 333 -3.30 4.20 37.58
C ASP A 333 -1.79 4.17 37.89
N GLU A 334 -1.32 3.17 38.64
CA GLU A 334 0.10 3.00 38.90
C GLU A 334 0.89 2.68 37.62
N PHE A 335 0.31 1.89 36.73
CA PHE A 335 0.91 1.64 35.41
C PHE A 335 0.93 2.92 34.57
N LEU A 336 -0.15 3.68 34.54
CA LEU A 336 -0.18 4.98 33.88
C LEU A 336 0.91 5.92 34.39
N LEU A 337 1.10 5.99 35.71
CA LEU A 337 2.14 6.81 36.35
C LEU A 337 3.56 6.33 35.93
N ARG A 338 3.80 5.01 35.87
CA ARG A 338 5.09 4.45 35.44
C ARG A 338 5.47 4.83 34.01
N THR A 339 4.49 5.14 33.14
CA THR A 339 4.76 5.58 31.77
C THR A 339 5.49 6.92 31.68
N GLU A 340 5.60 7.68 32.77
CA GLU A 340 6.45 8.87 32.89
C GLU A 340 7.94 8.56 32.65
N ARG A 341 8.37 7.32 32.91
CA ARG A 341 9.74 6.86 32.73
C ARG A 341 10.01 6.30 31.34
N ILE A 342 8.98 6.14 30.51
CA ILE A 342 9.10 5.63 29.15
C ILE A 342 9.15 6.81 28.19
N VAL A 343 10.29 6.99 27.54
CA VAL A 343 10.46 8.03 26.52
C VAL A 343 9.67 7.64 25.27
N PHE A 344 8.72 8.47 24.85
CA PHE A 344 8.06 8.31 23.57
C PHE A 344 9.02 8.68 22.43
N GLN A 345 9.58 9.88 22.50
CA GLN A 345 10.63 10.38 21.64
C GLN A 345 11.34 11.54 22.36
N GLU A 346 12.65 11.68 22.23
CA GLU A 346 13.48 12.62 23.02
C GLU A 346 12.97 14.07 23.00
N LYS A 347 12.46 14.55 21.84
CA LYS A 347 11.92 15.89 21.68
C LYS A 347 10.40 16.00 21.95
N LEU A 348 9.68 14.88 22.00
CA LEU A 348 8.22 14.83 22.11
C LEU A 348 7.74 14.38 23.48
N GLY A 349 8.67 14.12 24.40
CA GLY A 349 8.39 13.78 25.79
C GLY A 349 8.13 12.31 26.05
N THR A 350 7.44 12.02 27.14
CA THR A 350 7.19 10.68 27.67
C THR A 350 5.87 10.09 27.15
N VAL A 351 5.69 8.77 27.35
CA VAL A 351 4.43 8.08 27.06
C VAL A 351 3.30 8.62 27.94
N ARG A 352 3.57 9.02 29.20
CA ARG A 352 2.58 9.68 30.06
C ARG A 352 2.07 10.99 29.45
N GLN A 353 2.98 11.87 29.04
CA GLN A 353 2.62 13.12 28.38
C GLN A 353 1.80 12.89 27.13
N ARG A 354 2.15 11.84 26.35
CA ARG A 354 1.36 11.42 25.18
C ARG A 354 -0.04 10.94 25.56
N ALA A 355 -0.17 10.15 26.63
CA ALA A 355 -1.48 9.69 27.12
C ALA A 355 -2.39 10.86 27.48
N ASP A 356 -1.87 11.91 28.14
CA ASP A 356 -2.62 13.12 28.45
C ASP A 356 -3.08 13.86 27.17
N ARG A 357 -2.24 13.95 26.14
CA ARG A 357 -2.59 14.56 24.84
C ARG A 357 -3.64 13.75 24.08
N ILE A 358 -3.49 12.41 24.08
CA ILE A 358 -4.49 11.50 23.47
C ILE A 358 -5.85 11.66 24.16
N ALA A 359 -5.87 11.72 25.49
CA ALA A 359 -7.10 11.92 26.26
C ALA A 359 -7.80 13.24 25.90
N ARG A 360 -7.05 14.35 25.85
CA ARG A 360 -7.54 15.67 25.42
C ARG A 360 -8.15 15.61 24.01
N MET A 361 -7.41 15.02 23.08
CA MET A 361 -7.83 14.94 21.67
C MET A 361 -9.04 14.01 21.49
N ALA A 362 -9.10 12.89 22.21
CA ALA A 362 -10.25 11.97 22.15
C ALA A 362 -11.55 12.65 22.63
N ALA A 363 -11.49 13.47 23.70
CA ALA A 363 -12.62 14.27 24.15
C ALA A 363 -13.04 15.31 23.10
N LEU A 364 -12.09 15.98 22.45
CA LEU A 364 -12.39 16.93 21.38
C LEU A 364 -13.10 16.24 20.20
N LEU A 365 -12.62 15.07 19.78
CA LEU A 365 -13.22 14.31 18.69
C LEU A 365 -14.61 13.78 19.05
N ALA A 366 -14.85 13.39 20.32
CA ALA A 366 -16.17 13.00 20.79
C ALA A 366 -17.17 14.16 20.68
N GLY A 367 -16.74 15.39 20.99
CA GLY A 367 -17.56 16.59 20.78
C GLY A 367 -17.84 16.87 19.29
N GLN A 368 -16.92 16.56 18.38
CA GLN A 368 -17.18 16.67 16.93
C GLN A 368 -18.18 15.62 16.45
N ALA A 369 -18.21 14.45 17.10
CA ALA A 369 -19.15 13.37 16.79
C ALA A 369 -20.53 13.58 17.40
N ASP A 370 -20.80 14.74 18.04
CA ASP A 370 -22.04 15.10 18.73
C ASP A 370 -22.45 14.05 19.80
N LEU A 371 -21.46 13.42 20.45
CA LEU A 371 -21.69 12.50 21.55
C LEU A 371 -22.00 13.27 22.85
N ASP A 372 -22.76 12.63 23.74
CA ASP A 372 -23.08 13.22 25.03
C ASP A 372 -21.86 13.32 25.96
N ASP A 373 -22.00 14.09 27.04
CA ASP A 373 -20.90 14.37 27.98
C ASP A 373 -20.36 13.10 28.67
N GLU A 374 -21.21 12.10 28.92
CA GLU A 374 -20.77 10.81 29.51
C GLU A 374 -19.91 10.03 28.54
N THR A 375 -20.34 9.90 27.30
CA THR A 375 -19.60 9.22 26.24
C THR A 375 -18.30 9.97 25.91
N ALA A 376 -18.31 11.31 25.93
CA ALA A 376 -17.09 12.10 25.74
C ALA A 376 -16.08 11.90 26.88
N GLU A 377 -16.56 11.76 28.13
CA GLU A 377 -15.69 11.41 29.26
C GLU A 377 -15.16 9.97 29.15
N HIS A 378 -15.98 9.04 28.64
CA HIS A 378 -15.50 7.67 28.33
C HIS A 378 -14.39 7.69 27.28
N ALA A 379 -14.52 8.47 26.18
CA ALA A 379 -13.50 8.65 25.18
C ALA A 379 -12.20 9.22 25.78
N ARG A 380 -12.32 10.25 26.62
CA ARG A 380 -11.20 10.86 27.33
C ARG A 380 -10.46 9.84 28.21
N ARG A 381 -11.22 9.08 29.03
CA ARG A 381 -10.65 8.04 29.91
C ARG A 381 -10.00 6.92 29.12
N ALA A 382 -10.65 6.42 28.06
CA ALA A 382 -10.08 5.42 27.19
C ALA A 382 -8.75 5.89 26.58
N GLY A 383 -8.69 7.15 26.10
CA GLY A 383 -7.47 7.76 25.57
C GLY A 383 -6.35 7.87 26.61
N LEU A 384 -6.69 8.21 27.86
CA LEU A 384 -5.72 8.33 28.96
C LEU A 384 -5.06 6.98 29.28
N TYR A 385 -5.84 5.92 29.32
CA TYR A 385 -5.35 4.59 29.71
C TYR A 385 -4.90 3.72 28.52
N ALA A 386 -5.11 4.15 27.27
CA ALA A 386 -4.79 3.40 26.06
C ALA A 386 -3.33 2.95 25.97
N LYS A 387 -2.40 3.61 26.70
CA LYS A 387 -0.96 3.32 26.68
C LYS A 387 -0.42 2.93 28.07
N ALA A 388 -1.28 2.75 29.07
CA ALA A 388 -0.84 2.42 30.43
C ALA A 388 -0.14 1.07 30.50
N ASP A 389 -0.58 0.08 29.72
CA ASP A 389 -0.06 -1.27 29.67
C ASP A 389 1.37 -1.38 29.10
N LEU A 390 1.88 -0.34 28.43
CA LEU A 390 3.27 -0.31 27.99
C LEU A 390 4.28 -0.35 29.15
N SER A 391 3.85 -0.07 30.37
CA SER A 391 4.67 -0.12 31.57
C SER A 391 4.52 -1.42 32.38
N THR A 392 3.69 -2.36 31.91
CA THR A 392 3.45 -3.65 32.57
C THR A 392 4.56 -4.64 32.26
N GLY A 393 4.81 -5.58 33.20
CA GLY A 393 5.75 -6.66 32.97
C GLY A 393 5.31 -7.59 31.86
N LEU A 394 4.00 -7.88 31.79
CA LEU A 394 3.45 -8.79 30.80
C LEU A 394 3.56 -8.26 29.35
N VAL A 395 3.28 -6.96 29.12
CA VAL A 395 3.46 -6.37 27.77
C VAL A 395 4.95 -6.23 27.42
N SER A 396 5.83 -6.04 28.39
CA SER A 396 7.28 -6.07 28.13
C SER A 396 7.76 -7.43 27.64
N GLU A 397 7.21 -8.54 28.16
CA GLU A 397 7.49 -9.90 27.71
C GLU A 397 6.76 -10.26 26.41
N LEU A 398 5.49 -9.82 26.27
CA LEU A 398 4.61 -10.12 25.14
C LEU A 398 4.11 -8.83 24.47
N PRO A 399 4.95 -8.10 23.72
CA PRO A 399 4.58 -6.79 23.14
C PRO A 399 3.37 -6.80 22.19
N SER A 400 3.05 -7.95 21.61
CA SER A 400 1.87 -8.11 20.75
C SER A 400 0.54 -7.98 21.48
N LEU A 401 0.55 -7.98 22.82
CA LEU A 401 -0.65 -7.88 23.67
C LEU A 401 -0.97 -6.44 24.10
N GLN A 402 -0.29 -5.43 23.55
CA GLN A 402 -0.61 -4.02 23.79
C GLN A 402 -2.08 -3.75 23.48
N GLY A 403 -2.74 -3.00 24.33
CA GLY A 403 -4.18 -2.75 24.29
C GLY A 403 -4.99 -3.85 24.96
N GLN A 404 -4.74 -5.13 24.64
CA GLN A 404 -5.48 -6.26 25.21
C GLN A 404 -5.23 -6.41 26.72
N ILE A 405 -3.98 -6.26 27.16
CA ILE A 405 -3.62 -6.33 28.59
C ILE A 405 -4.10 -5.07 29.32
N GLY A 406 -4.01 -3.90 28.70
CA GLY A 406 -4.57 -2.67 29.23
C GLY A 406 -6.08 -2.78 29.49
N ALA A 407 -6.82 -3.37 28.55
CA ALA A 407 -8.24 -3.63 28.68
C ALA A 407 -8.54 -4.64 29.80
N GLU A 408 -7.82 -5.76 29.84
CA GLU A 408 -7.96 -6.78 30.89
C GLU A 408 -7.82 -6.17 32.29
N TYR A 409 -6.80 -5.32 32.50
CA TYR A 409 -6.56 -4.70 33.80
C TYR A 409 -7.59 -3.60 34.11
N ALA A 410 -8.02 -2.82 33.13
CA ALA A 410 -9.07 -1.83 33.29
C ALA A 410 -10.42 -2.49 33.64
N CYS A 411 -10.81 -3.54 32.93
CA CYS A 411 -12.04 -4.29 33.21
C CYS A 411 -12.04 -4.91 34.60
N ARG A 412 -10.93 -5.50 35.01
CA ARG A 412 -10.78 -6.07 36.34
C ARG A 412 -10.97 -5.04 37.46
N GLU A 413 -10.58 -3.80 37.23
CA GLU A 413 -10.77 -2.69 38.17
C GLU A 413 -12.18 -2.05 38.08
N GLY A 414 -13.08 -2.61 37.25
CA GLY A 414 -14.47 -2.18 37.16
C GLY A 414 -14.70 -0.97 36.23
N PHE A 415 -13.83 -0.73 35.26
CA PHE A 415 -14.10 0.26 34.22
C PHE A 415 -15.31 -0.17 33.36
N PRO A 416 -16.09 0.78 32.83
CA PRO A 416 -17.15 0.47 31.87
C PRO A 416 -16.65 -0.39 30.70
N GLU A 417 -17.49 -1.32 30.24
CA GLU A 417 -17.14 -2.24 29.16
C GLU A 417 -16.73 -1.50 27.86
N SER A 418 -17.42 -0.37 27.56
CA SER A 418 -17.07 0.47 26.41
C SER A 418 -15.67 1.06 26.49
N ILE A 419 -15.20 1.45 27.69
CA ILE A 419 -13.80 1.93 27.88
C ILE A 419 -12.82 0.78 27.74
N CYS A 420 -13.09 -0.39 28.34
CA CYS A 420 -12.24 -1.57 28.18
C CYS A 420 -12.09 -1.95 26.70
N ARG A 421 -13.22 -2.00 25.99
CA ARG A 421 -13.23 -2.31 24.54
C ARG A 421 -12.46 -1.26 23.74
N ALA A 422 -12.59 0.00 24.07
CA ALA A 422 -11.83 1.06 23.43
C ALA A 422 -10.32 0.92 23.64
N ILE A 423 -9.89 0.59 24.86
CA ILE A 423 -8.47 0.32 25.17
C ILE A 423 -7.97 -0.89 24.37
N GLU A 424 -8.77 -1.96 24.30
CA GLU A 424 -8.41 -3.17 23.55
C GLU A 424 -8.21 -2.88 22.05
N ARG A 425 -9.16 -2.13 21.48
CA ARG A 425 -9.33 -2.04 20.02
C ARG A 425 -8.66 -0.83 19.37
N HIS A 426 -8.18 0.17 20.12
CA HIS A 426 -7.68 1.42 19.55
C HIS A 426 -6.52 1.29 18.56
N TYR A 427 -5.80 0.16 18.51
CA TYR A 427 -4.77 -0.09 17.49
C TYR A 427 -5.36 -0.52 16.13
N ALA A 428 -6.55 -1.12 16.13
CA ALA A 428 -7.26 -1.59 14.94
C ALA A 428 -8.77 -1.66 15.21
N PRO A 429 -9.45 -0.48 15.36
CA PRO A 429 -10.88 -0.45 15.59
C PRO A 429 -11.64 -0.82 14.32
N ASP A 430 -12.89 -1.27 14.50
CA ASP A 430 -13.85 -1.35 13.41
C ASP A 430 -14.62 -0.02 13.30
N ALA A 431 -14.13 0.87 12.45
CA ALA A 431 -14.73 2.18 12.25
C ALA A 431 -16.15 2.13 11.60
N THR A 432 -16.60 0.97 11.13
CA THR A 432 -17.95 0.77 10.58
C THR A 432 -18.95 0.32 11.64
N SER A 433 -18.46 -0.10 12.81
CA SER A 433 -19.29 -0.59 13.91
C SER A 433 -20.08 0.53 14.59
N GLU A 434 -21.33 0.21 14.98
CA GLU A 434 -22.15 1.11 15.77
C GLU A 434 -22.04 0.87 17.29
N GLU A 435 -21.29 -0.15 17.71
CA GLU A 435 -21.03 -0.44 19.11
C GLU A 435 -20.24 0.70 19.77
N GLU A 436 -20.68 1.14 20.95
CA GLU A 436 -20.06 2.26 21.69
C GLU A 436 -18.56 2.05 21.87
N GLY A 437 -18.13 0.85 22.29
CA GLY A 437 -16.73 0.54 22.51
C GLY A 437 -15.87 0.67 21.24
N GLU A 438 -16.38 0.27 20.06
CA GLU A 438 -15.66 0.42 18.78
C GLU A 438 -15.65 1.89 18.32
N ARG A 439 -16.73 2.65 18.53
CA ARG A 439 -16.76 4.10 18.28
C ARG A 439 -15.73 4.83 19.15
N LEU A 440 -15.68 4.51 20.44
CA LEU A 440 -14.66 5.06 21.35
C LEU A 440 -13.24 4.64 20.93
N ALA A 441 -13.05 3.38 20.52
CA ALA A 441 -11.77 2.90 19.99
C ALA A 441 -11.32 3.68 18.74
N THR A 442 -12.27 3.99 17.85
CA THR A 442 -12.02 4.81 16.64
C THR A 442 -11.60 6.22 17.01
N LEU A 443 -12.27 6.86 17.98
CA LEU A 443 -11.89 8.20 18.46
C LEU A 443 -10.49 8.20 19.09
N VAL A 444 -10.19 7.21 19.94
CA VAL A 444 -8.85 7.05 20.56
C VAL A 444 -7.78 6.80 19.51
N MET A 445 -8.06 5.97 18.51
CA MET A 445 -7.15 5.75 17.37
C MET A 445 -6.90 7.06 16.61
N CYS A 446 -7.97 7.81 16.29
CA CYS A 446 -7.83 9.10 15.61
C CYS A 446 -7.01 10.10 16.45
N ALA A 447 -7.23 10.15 17.76
CA ALA A 447 -6.46 10.98 18.67
C ALA A 447 -4.97 10.58 18.71
N ASP A 448 -4.68 9.28 18.82
CA ASP A 448 -3.31 8.72 18.84
C ASP A 448 -2.55 8.99 17.55
N GLN A 449 -3.22 8.83 16.38
CA GLN A 449 -2.58 9.09 15.08
C GLN A 449 -2.41 10.59 14.81
N SER A 450 -3.35 11.44 15.25
CA SER A 450 -3.22 12.90 15.15
C SER A 450 -2.08 13.43 16.02
N ASP A 451 -1.96 12.93 17.28
CA ASP A 451 -0.81 13.23 18.16
C ASP A 451 0.52 12.83 17.53
N ARG A 452 0.59 11.63 16.95
CA ARG A 452 1.79 11.15 16.25
C ARG A 452 2.17 12.05 15.09
N LEU A 453 1.21 12.40 14.22
CA LEU A 453 1.46 13.28 13.08
C LEU A 453 1.92 14.66 13.54
N ALA A 454 1.21 15.28 14.50
CA ALA A 454 1.59 16.58 15.05
C ALA A 454 3.01 16.58 15.60
N GLY A 455 3.38 15.56 16.39
CA GLY A 455 4.70 15.45 16.98
C GLY A 455 5.80 15.29 15.93
N TYR A 456 5.71 14.27 15.07
CA TYR A 456 6.79 13.99 14.12
C TYR A 456 6.91 15.04 13.02
N LEU A 457 5.80 15.51 12.44
CA LEU A 457 5.84 16.62 11.48
C LEU A 457 6.35 17.90 12.15
N GLY A 458 5.94 18.14 13.42
CA GLY A 458 6.36 19.31 14.19
C GLY A 458 7.85 19.37 14.52
N ILE A 459 8.55 18.24 14.53
CA ILE A 459 10.02 18.19 14.67
C ILE A 459 10.75 18.04 13.33
N GLY A 460 10.04 18.13 12.21
CA GLY A 460 10.61 18.11 10.85
C GLY A 460 10.84 16.72 10.25
N GLU A 461 10.22 15.67 10.83
CA GLU A 461 10.36 14.29 10.33
C GLU A 461 9.28 13.99 9.28
N LEU A 462 9.58 14.29 8.02
CA LEU A 462 8.71 14.00 6.88
C LEU A 462 9.07 12.66 6.21
N PRO A 463 8.08 11.87 5.76
CA PRO A 463 8.37 10.68 4.96
C PRO A 463 8.98 11.07 3.61
N SER A 464 10.05 10.41 3.18
CA SER A 464 10.73 10.71 1.91
C SER A 464 10.88 9.47 1.02
N GLY A 465 10.44 9.53 -0.24
CA GLY A 465 10.49 8.41 -1.18
C GLY A 465 9.86 7.13 -0.58
N SER A 466 10.62 6.04 -0.50
CA SER A 466 10.18 4.78 0.12
C SER A 466 10.41 4.71 1.65
N LYS A 467 11.00 5.75 2.27
CA LYS A 467 11.35 5.75 3.69
C LYS A 467 10.25 6.43 4.51
N ASP A 468 9.69 5.69 5.44
CA ASP A 468 8.71 6.16 6.44
C ASP A 468 8.97 5.45 7.77
N PRO A 469 10.06 5.81 8.48
CA PRO A 469 10.48 5.10 9.68
C PRO A 469 9.48 5.25 10.84
N PHE A 470 8.66 6.27 10.82
CA PHE A 470 7.68 6.56 11.87
C PHE A 470 6.23 6.18 11.48
N GLY A 471 6.01 5.66 10.26
CA GLY A 471 4.71 5.19 9.81
C GLY A 471 3.67 6.29 9.61
N LEU A 472 4.09 7.50 9.23
CA LEU A 472 3.21 8.66 9.08
C LEU A 472 2.20 8.49 7.95
N ARG A 473 2.60 7.83 6.84
CA ARG A 473 1.66 7.47 5.75
C ARG A 473 0.58 6.52 6.23
N ARG A 474 0.96 5.55 7.10
CA ARG A 474 -0.02 4.65 7.72
C ARG A 474 -0.96 5.41 8.65
N SER A 475 -0.44 6.35 9.44
CA SER A 475 -1.25 7.21 10.31
C SER A 475 -2.31 7.98 9.52
N VAL A 476 -1.91 8.65 8.42
CA VAL A 476 -2.86 9.34 7.52
C VAL A 476 -3.86 8.37 6.90
N ALA A 477 -3.41 7.18 6.47
CA ALA A 477 -4.32 6.19 5.89
C ALA A 477 -5.41 5.73 6.88
N MET A 478 -5.06 5.52 8.16
CA MET A 478 -6.02 5.16 9.21
C MET A 478 -7.01 6.29 9.49
N LEU A 479 -6.57 7.54 9.52
CA LEU A 479 -7.44 8.70 9.70
C LEU A 479 -8.41 8.90 8.53
N VAL A 480 -7.93 8.75 7.30
CA VAL A 480 -8.77 8.80 6.08
C VAL A 480 -9.83 7.72 6.13
N GLU A 481 -9.44 6.47 6.45
CA GLU A 481 -10.37 5.34 6.55
C GLU A 481 -11.44 5.58 7.62
N ALA A 482 -11.05 6.06 8.80
CA ALA A 482 -11.99 6.39 9.87
C ALA A 482 -13.00 7.47 9.45
N GLN A 483 -12.54 8.57 8.85
CA GLN A 483 -13.42 9.65 8.37
C GLN A 483 -14.32 9.22 7.20
N MET A 484 -13.92 8.25 6.40
CA MET A 484 -14.74 7.72 5.30
C MET A 484 -15.75 6.67 5.76
N SER A 485 -15.40 5.85 6.76
CA SER A 485 -16.26 4.79 7.29
C SER A 485 -17.30 5.30 8.26
N TRP A 486 -16.93 6.26 9.10
CA TRP A 486 -17.82 6.94 10.03
C TRP A 486 -17.71 8.46 9.81
N PRO A 487 -18.72 9.11 9.17
CA PRO A 487 -18.63 10.52 8.76
C PRO A 487 -18.93 11.50 9.91
N PHE A 488 -18.30 11.33 11.09
CA PHE A 488 -18.47 12.19 12.26
C PHE A 488 -17.64 13.49 12.21
N ALA A 489 -16.60 13.49 11.41
CA ALA A 489 -15.65 14.59 11.36
C ALA A 489 -16.26 15.86 10.76
N LYS A 490 -16.15 16.97 11.47
CA LYS A 490 -16.60 18.30 11.01
C LYS A 490 -15.49 19.07 10.29
N VAL A 491 -14.24 18.71 10.55
CA VAL A 491 -13.03 19.31 9.96
C VAL A 491 -12.09 18.23 9.41
N GLY A 492 -11.16 18.62 8.57
CA GLY A 492 -10.23 17.71 7.95
C GLY A 492 -9.09 17.24 8.86
N ILE A 493 -8.32 16.26 8.37
CA ILE A 493 -7.19 15.66 9.11
C ILE A 493 -6.14 16.71 9.47
N ALA A 494 -5.88 17.67 8.58
CA ALA A 494 -4.90 18.73 8.82
C ALA A 494 -5.26 19.58 10.06
N ASP A 495 -6.55 19.87 10.26
CA ASP A 495 -7.03 20.61 11.42
C ASP A 495 -6.96 19.76 12.70
N TRP A 496 -7.19 18.45 12.60
CA TRP A 496 -6.97 17.54 13.74
C TRP A 496 -5.51 17.52 14.18
N VAL A 497 -4.57 17.56 13.23
CA VAL A 497 -3.14 17.59 13.53
C VAL A 497 -2.74 18.92 14.18
N VAL A 498 -3.30 20.05 13.72
CA VAL A 498 -3.11 21.35 14.36
C VAL A 498 -3.69 21.34 15.79
N ALA A 499 -4.92 20.85 15.99
CA ALA A 499 -5.53 20.74 17.31
C ALA A 499 -4.72 19.84 18.27
N ALA A 500 -4.14 18.76 17.75
CA ALA A 500 -3.26 17.88 18.54
C ALA A 500 -1.95 18.60 18.95
N SER A 501 -1.42 19.51 18.10
CA SER A 501 -0.21 20.28 18.43
C SER A 501 -0.36 21.20 19.63
N GLU A 502 -1.59 21.66 19.92
CA GLU A 502 -1.87 22.47 21.12
C GLU A 502 -1.52 21.73 22.41
N GLY A 503 -1.78 20.41 22.46
CA GLY A 503 -1.42 19.59 23.62
C GLY A 503 0.07 19.53 23.88
N TYR A 504 0.90 19.61 22.85
CA TYR A 504 2.36 19.75 23.00
C TYR A 504 2.74 21.12 23.56
N ALA A 505 2.11 22.19 23.05
CA ALA A 505 2.35 23.53 23.55
C ALA A 505 1.96 23.70 25.02
N GLU A 506 0.84 23.10 25.47
CA GLU A 506 0.42 23.05 26.88
C GLU A 506 1.46 22.36 27.78
N GLN A 507 2.21 21.42 27.24
CA GLN A 507 3.31 20.70 27.93
C GLN A 507 4.68 21.37 27.77
N GLY A 508 4.75 22.55 27.13
CA GLY A 508 6.00 23.28 26.92
C GLY A 508 6.90 22.68 25.83
N ILE A 509 6.36 21.88 24.94
CA ILE A 509 7.07 21.28 23.82
C ILE A 509 6.83 22.12 22.58
N GLU A 510 7.89 22.68 22.02
CA GLU A 510 7.80 23.52 20.81
C GLU A 510 7.79 22.65 19.54
N LEU A 511 6.78 22.87 18.71
CA LEU A 511 6.65 22.27 17.39
C LEU A 511 6.68 23.34 16.29
N SER A 512 6.77 22.92 15.03
CA SER A 512 6.60 23.82 13.88
C SER A 512 5.24 24.53 13.93
N ASP A 513 5.14 25.65 13.24
CA ASP A 513 3.90 26.44 13.17
C ASP A 513 2.74 25.66 12.51
N PRO A 514 1.47 26.06 12.77
CA PRO A 514 0.30 25.36 12.26
C PRO A 514 0.26 25.19 10.73
N LEU A 515 0.72 26.19 9.97
CA LEU A 515 0.73 26.13 8.52
C LEU A 515 1.71 25.05 8.02
N SER A 516 2.90 24.97 8.63
CA SER A 516 3.90 23.95 8.33
C SER A 516 3.35 22.53 8.61
N LEU A 517 2.60 22.34 9.71
CA LEU A 517 1.93 21.07 10.01
C LEU A 517 0.87 20.71 8.97
N GLN A 518 0.02 21.66 8.60
CA GLN A 518 -0.99 21.45 7.56
C GLN A 518 -0.36 21.08 6.21
N MET A 519 0.72 21.75 5.82
CA MET A 519 1.42 21.45 4.56
C MET A 519 2.08 20.06 4.58
N GLY A 520 2.65 19.64 5.72
CA GLY A 520 3.17 18.28 5.89
C GLY A 520 2.10 17.21 5.77
N VAL A 521 0.91 17.45 6.34
CA VAL A 521 -0.25 16.55 6.18
C VAL A 521 -0.72 16.53 4.73
N LYS A 522 -0.81 17.69 4.07
CA LYS A 522 -1.21 17.81 2.66
C LYS A 522 -0.38 16.93 1.75
N GLU A 523 0.96 16.97 1.90
CA GLU A 523 1.88 16.17 1.09
C GLU A 523 1.63 14.66 1.22
N ILE A 524 1.29 14.19 2.43
CA ILE A 524 1.01 12.76 2.65
C ILE A 524 -0.39 12.38 2.13
N LEU A 525 -1.39 13.27 2.32
CA LEU A 525 -2.76 13.05 1.85
C LEU A 525 -2.84 12.92 0.33
N GLU A 526 -2.08 13.74 -0.42
CA GLU A 526 -2.07 13.74 -1.88
C GLU A 526 -1.83 12.33 -2.42
N GLY A 527 -0.72 11.70 -2.06
CA GLY A 527 -0.43 10.33 -2.50
C GLY A 527 -1.43 9.28 -1.99
N ARG A 528 -2.08 9.52 -0.84
CA ARG A 528 -3.13 8.61 -0.36
C ARG A 528 -4.40 8.70 -1.19
N TYR A 529 -4.84 9.90 -1.54
CA TYR A 529 -6.03 10.09 -2.36
C TYR A 529 -5.82 9.69 -3.82
N GLU A 530 -4.63 9.92 -4.40
CA GLU A 530 -4.26 9.36 -5.71
C GLU A 530 -4.41 7.83 -5.74
N HIS A 531 -4.01 7.15 -4.68
CA HIS A 531 -4.18 5.71 -4.58
C HIS A 531 -5.65 5.29 -4.44
N ILE A 532 -6.43 5.96 -3.57
CA ILE A 532 -7.85 5.64 -3.34
C ILE A 532 -8.68 5.85 -4.60
N PHE A 533 -8.43 6.93 -5.34
CA PHE A 533 -9.20 7.34 -6.51
C PHE A 533 -8.53 6.97 -7.84
N SER A 534 -7.55 6.07 -7.85
CA SER A 534 -6.81 5.64 -9.06
C SER A 534 -7.67 5.10 -10.21
N GLY A 535 -8.92 4.72 -9.92
CA GLY A 535 -9.90 4.26 -10.92
C GLY A 535 -10.79 5.37 -11.49
N LEU A 536 -10.66 6.63 -11.03
CA LEU A 536 -11.44 7.78 -11.48
C LEU A 536 -10.60 8.71 -12.38
N PRO A 537 -11.24 9.60 -13.17
CA PRO A 537 -10.53 10.59 -13.96
C PRO A 537 -9.62 11.47 -13.09
N HIS A 538 -8.35 11.61 -13.48
CA HIS A 538 -7.34 12.34 -12.72
C HIS A 538 -7.68 13.83 -12.58
N ASP A 539 -8.24 14.43 -13.60
CA ASP A 539 -8.67 15.83 -13.61
C ASP A 539 -9.79 16.13 -12.62
N ALA A 540 -10.71 15.18 -12.36
CA ALA A 540 -11.73 15.30 -11.32
C ALA A 540 -11.09 15.34 -9.91
N LEU A 541 -10.06 14.51 -9.66
CA LEU A 541 -9.30 14.54 -8.43
C LEU A 541 -8.54 15.86 -8.27
N ASP A 542 -7.83 16.30 -9.31
CA ASP A 542 -7.07 17.55 -9.31
C ASP A 542 -7.95 18.78 -9.08
N ALA A 543 -9.14 18.79 -9.69
CA ALA A 543 -10.12 19.87 -9.53
C ALA A 543 -10.67 19.96 -8.10
N ALA A 544 -10.94 18.81 -7.46
CA ALA A 544 -11.33 18.73 -6.05
C ALA A 544 -10.16 19.12 -5.14
N TRP A 545 -8.97 18.58 -5.39
CA TRP A 545 -7.78 18.80 -4.58
C TRP A 545 -7.39 20.27 -4.48
N ALA A 546 -7.49 20.99 -5.58
CA ALA A 546 -7.14 22.41 -5.65
C ALA A 546 -7.94 23.28 -4.66
N VAL A 547 -9.16 22.90 -4.31
CA VAL A 547 -10.07 23.71 -3.48
C VAL A 547 -10.42 23.07 -2.13
N ALA A 548 -10.36 21.74 -1.98
CA ALA A 548 -11.00 21.02 -0.90
C ALA A 548 -10.13 19.98 -0.16
N TRP A 549 -8.81 19.93 -0.38
CA TRP A 549 -7.90 18.98 0.25
C TRP A 549 -7.95 18.97 1.79
N HIS A 550 -8.37 20.09 2.39
CA HIS A 550 -8.49 20.32 3.83
C HIS A 550 -9.84 19.90 4.41
N GLU A 551 -10.80 19.51 3.58
CA GLU A 551 -12.11 19.03 4.04
C GLU A 551 -12.03 17.64 4.70
N PRO A 552 -13.07 17.25 5.49
CA PRO A 552 -13.19 15.86 5.94
C PRO A 552 -13.17 14.86 4.79
N SER A 553 -12.49 13.73 4.97
CA SER A 553 -12.25 12.75 3.89
C SER A 553 -13.53 12.21 3.24
N HIS A 554 -14.62 12.04 4.00
CA HIS A 554 -15.91 11.61 3.46
C HIS A 554 -16.53 12.64 2.50
N ARG A 555 -16.41 13.94 2.83
CA ARG A 555 -16.89 15.04 2.00
C ARG A 555 -16.01 15.19 0.75
N PHE A 556 -14.70 15.18 0.94
CA PHE A 556 -13.76 15.18 -0.19
C PHE A 556 -14.02 14.02 -1.16
N ALA A 557 -14.26 12.80 -0.65
CA ALA A 557 -14.60 11.65 -1.47
C ALA A 557 -15.93 11.81 -2.22
N ALA A 558 -16.95 12.38 -1.59
CA ALA A 558 -18.23 12.68 -2.24
C ALA A 558 -18.03 13.68 -3.38
N ARG A 559 -17.25 14.74 -3.16
CA ARG A 559 -16.88 15.74 -4.16
C ARG A 559 -16.16 15.12 -5.37
N VAL A 560 -15.13 14.32 -5.16
CA VAL A 560 -14.38 13.66 -6.25
C VAL A 560 -15.28 12.75 -7.09
N ARG A 561 -16.16 11.97 -6.45
CA ARG A 561 -17.12 11.11 -7.16
C ARG A 561 -18.11 11.94 -8.00
N PHE A 562 -18.68 12.98 -7.41
CA PHE A 562 -19.56 13.89 -8.12
C PHE A 562 -18.87 14.51 -9.36
N LEU A 563 -17.64 15.00 -9.19
CA LEU A 563 -16.88 15.59 -10.31
C LEU A 563 -16.53 14.56 -11.39
N SER A 564 -16.26 13.32 -11.00
CA SER A 564 -16.09 12.20 -11.94
C SER A 564 -17.36 11.96 -12.76
N ASP A 565 -18.53 12.00 -12.13
CA ASP A 565 -19.81 11.76 -12.80
C ASP A 565 -20.12 12.85 -13.84
N ILE A 566 -19.76 14.12 -13.57
CA ILE A 566 -19.98 15.25 -14.49
C ILE A 566 -18.80 15.53 -15.43
N SER A 567 -17.71 14.76 -15.37
CA SER A 567 -16.50 14.99 -16.19
C SER A 567 -16.76 14.95 -17.69
N GLY A 568 -17.81 14.24 -18.13
CA GLY A 568 -18.27 14.19 -19.52
C GLY A 568 -19.09 15.41 -19.98
N ASP A 569 -19.53 16.28 -19.05
CA ASP A 569 -20.30 17.50 -19.39
C ASP A 569 -19.38 18.66 -19.77
N THR A 570 -18.81 18.55 -20.96
CA THR A 570 -17.82 19.52 -21.45
C THR A 570 -18.40 20.94 -21.60
N ASP A 571 -19.71 21.08 -21.89
CA ASP A 571 -20.36 22.39 -22.02
C ASP A 571 -20.44 23.12 -20.67
N PHE A 572 -20.80 22.40 -19.62
CA PHE A 572 -20.79 22.96 -18.27
C PHE A 572 -19.37 23.28 -17.80
N ILE A 573 -18.43 22.38 -18.01
CA ILE A 573 -17.02 22.61 -17.59
C ILE A 573 -16.43 23.82 -18.30
N ARG A 574 -16.69 24.01 -19.60
CA ARG A 574 -16.27 25.23 -20.34
C ARG A 574 -16.85 26.50 -19.76
N LEU A 575 -18.13 26.47 -19.40
CA LEU A 575 -18.79 27.58 -18.76
C LEU A 575 -18.12 27.92 -17.41
N ALA A 576 -18.00 26.91 -16.55
CA ALA A 576 -17.49 27.09 -15.19
C ALA A 576 -16.04 27.59 -15.14
N LYS A 577 -15.18 27.17 -16.07
CA LYS A 577 -13.79 27.64 -16.14
C LYS A 577 -13.58 28.98 -16.85
N ARG A 578 -14.60 29.51 -17.58
CA ARG A 578 -14.43 30.68 -18.45
C ARG A 578 -14.05 31.96 -17.68
N ALA A 579 -14.75 32.20 -16.57
CA ALA A 579 -14.45 33.36 -15.72
C ALA A 579 -13.07 33.24 -15.05
N GLY A 580 -12.76 32.09 -14.48
CA GLY A 580 -11.47 31.81 -13.85
C GLY A 580 -10.28 31.93 -14.79
N ASN A 581 -10.40 31.46 -16.04
CA ASN A 581 -9.34 31.58 -17.04
C ASN A 581 -8.93 33.04 -17.32
N ILE A 582 -9.91 33.95 -17.34
CA ILE A 582 -9.64 35.38 -17.55
C ILE A 582 -9.01 36.01 -16.32
N VAL A 583 -9.52 35.69 -15.13
CA VAL A 583 -8.94 36.12 -13.84
C VAL A 583 -7.49 35.67 -13.72
N ASP A 584 -7.19 34.40 -14.03
CA ASP A 584 -5.84 33.85 -13.99
C ASP A 584 -4.93 34.47 -15.06
N ALA A 585 -5.45 34.74 -16.25
CA ALA A 585 -4.69 35.43 -17.29
C ALA A 585 -4.35 36.89 -16.89
N ALA A 586 -5.24 37.57 -16.16
CA ALA A 586 -4.99 38.91 -15.61
C ALA A 586 -3.91 38.87 -14.51
N ARG A 587 -3.98 37.91 -13.58
CA ARG A 587 -2.98 37.70 -12.53
C ARG A 587 -1.58 37.39 -13.13
N LYS A 588 -1.52 36.54 -14.15
CA LYS A 588 -0.25 36.26 -14.88
C LYS A 588 0.37 37.49 -15.55
N LYS A 589 -0.45 38.49 -15.89
CA LYS A 589 0.02 39.79 -16.42
C LYS A 589 0.37 40.79 -15.31
N GLY A 590 0.34 40.40 -14.04
CA GLY A 590 0.64 41.26 -12.90
C GLY A 590 -0.49 42.22 -12.50
N ILE A 591 -1.72 41.95 -12.93
CA ILE A 591 -2.91 42.72 -12.52
C ILE A 591 -3.40 42.14 -11.21
N GLU A 592 -3.56 42.97 -10.22
CA GLU A 592 -4.14 42.60 -8.92
C GLU A 592 -5.64 42.30 -9.12
N VAL A 593 -6.08 41.08 -8.76
CA VAL A 593 -7.47 40.67 -8.80
C VAL A 593 -7.82 40.09 -7.43
N ALA A 594 -8.94 40.50 -6.87
CA ALA A 594 -9.44 40.07 -5.59
C ALA A 594 -9.42 38.54 -5.41
N GLY A 595 -8.98 38.11 -4.23
CA GLY A 595 -8.87 36.67 -3.90
C GLY A 595 -10.11 36.07 -3.24
N SER A 596 -11.01 36.93 -2.71
CA SER A 596 -12.27 36.52 -2.07
C SER A 596 -13.46 37.32 -2.57
N ARG A 597 -14.69 36.86 -2.30
CA ARG A 597 -15.93 37.57 -2.65
C ARG A 597 -16.02 38.91 -1.91
N GLU A 598 -15.59 39.03 -0.67
CA GLU A 598 -15.60 40.24 0.12
C GLU A 598 -14.63 41.31 -0.41
N GLU A 599 -13.50 40.88 -0.94
CA GLU A 599 -12.51 41.76 -1.58
C GLU A 599 -12.93 42.23 -2.98
N ALA A 600 -13.71 41.40 -3.69
CA ALA A 600 -14.18 41.66 -5.05
C ALA A 600 -15.32 42.70 -5.09
N ARG A 601 -14.94 43.99 -4.85
CA ARG A 601 -15.91 45.11 -4.85
C ARG A 601 -16.24 45.50 -6.30
N VAL A 602 -17.51 45.39 -6.64
CA VAL A 602 -18.05 45.80 -7.96
C VAL A 602 -18.79 47.11 -7.82
N SER A 603 -18.44 48.10 -8.65
CA SER A 603 -19.12 49.42 -8.70
C SER A 603 -20.09 49.45 -9.89
N VAL A 604 -21.36 49.62 -9.62
CA VAL A 604 -22.44 49.73 -10.67
C VAL A 604 -22.26 50.99 -11.53
N ASP A 605 -21.65 52.04 -10.96
CA ASP A 605 -21.41 53.31 -11.66
C ASP A 605 -20.38 53.17 -12.83
N LEU A 606 -19.61 52.10 -12.85
CA LEU A 606 -18.60 51.81 -13.90
C LEU A 606 -19.15 50.90 -14.99
N PHE A 607 -20.39 50.48 -14.93
CA PHE A 607 -21.02 49.66 -15.97
C PHE A 607 -21.36 50.49 -17.22
N GLU A 608 -21.08 49.92 -18.41
CA GLU A 608 -21.36 50.53 -19.71
C GLU A 608 -22.45 49.82 -20.48
N SER A 609 -22.70 48.54 -20.16
CA SER A 609 -23.67 47.71 -20.86
C SER A 609 -24.72 47.11 -19.94
N GLU A 610 -25.89 46.84 -20.49
CA GLU A 610 -26.94 46.12 -19.76
C GLU A 610 -26.49 44.71 -19.36
N ALA A 611 -25.61 44.07 -20.14
CA ALA A 611 -25.03 42.78 -19.86
C ALA A 611 -24.21 42.76 -18.55
N GLU A 612 -23.49 43.83 -18.24
CA GLU A 612 -22.75 43.97 -16.98
C GLU A 612 -23.70 44.05 -15.76
N VAL A 613 -24.79 44.83 -15.91
CA VAL A 613 -25.80 44.98 -14.83
C VAL A 613 -26.48 43.63 -14.57
N VAL A 614 -27.00 43.00 -15.62
CA VAL A 614 -27.72 41.71 -15.51
C VAL A 614 -26.83 40.63 -14.97
N LEU A 615 -25.59 40.49 -15.42
CA LEU A 615 -24.68 39.49 -14.94
C LEU A 615 -24.36 39.71 -13.42
N TYR A 616 -24.19 40.98 -13.01
CA TYR A 616 -23.95 41.29 -11.62
C TYR A 616 -25.16 40.95 -10.71
N GLU A 617 -26.38 41.34 -11.14
CA GLU A 617 -27.58 41.00 -10.39
C GLU A 617 -27.80 39.49 -10.28
N GLN A 618 -27.60 38.75 -11.36
CA GLN A 618 -27.71 37.28 -11.34
C GLN A 618 -26.60 36.62 -10.52
N THR A 619 -25.38 37.20 -10.47
CA THR A 619 -24.31 36.74 -9.61
C THR A 619 -24.68 36.89 -8.14
N LEU A 620 -25.28 38.02 -7.74
CA LEU A 620 -25.73 38.21 -6.35
C LEU A 620 -26.82 37.20 -5.94
N ILE A 621 -27.78 36.93 -6.85
CA ILE A 621 -28.80 35.90 -6.64
C ILE A 621 -28.17 34.51 -6.47
N ALA A 622 -27.22 34.19 -7.32
CA ALA A 622 -26.52 32.93 -7.26
C ALA A 622 -25.70 32.77 -5.94
N GLU A 623 -25.08 33.85 -5.47
CA GLU A 623 -24.38 33.87 -4.19
C GLU A 623 -25.34 33.57 -3.03
N GLU A 624 -26.50 34.21 -2.99
CA GLU A 624 -27.51 33.97 -1.96
C GLU A 624 -28.02 32.52 -1.99
N GLN A 625 -28.26 31.98 -3.19
CA GLN A 625 -28.67 30.59 -3.37
C GLN A 625 -27.58 29.61 -2.91
N MET A 626 -26.32 29.85 -3.31
CA MET A 626 -25.18 29.03 -2.88
C MET A 626 -25.01 29.01 -1.37
N ASP A 627 -25.09 30.17 -0.72
CA ASP A 627 -24.93 30.32 0.73
C ASP A 627 -26.06 29.64 1.53
N ALA A 628 -27.23 29.45 0.92
CA ALA A 628 -28.36 28.73 1.50
C ALA A 628 -28.26 27.19 1.35
N LEU A 629 -27.42 26.69 0.44
CA LEU A 629 -27.27 25.26 0.21
C LEU A 629 -26.31 24.59 1.21
N PRO A 630 -26.54 23.31 1.55
CA PRO A 630 -25.54 22.52 2.27
C PRO A 630 -24.20 22.49 1.52
N VAL A 631 -23.11 22.42 2.26
CA VAL A 631 -21.74 22.43 1.68
C VAL A 631 -21.42 21.23 0.82
N ASP A 632 -22.18 20.15 0.94
CA ASP A 632 -22.05 18.89 0.16
C ASP A 632 -23.16 18.69 -0.87
N ALA A 633 -24.02 19.69 -1.08
CA ALA A 633 -25.06 19.70 -2.09
C ALA A 633 -24.50 20.03 -3.50
N PHE A 634 -23.49 19.28 -3.96
CA PHE A 634 -22.73 19.58 -5.18
C PHE A 634 -23.59 19.63 -6.45
N ALA A 635 -24.64 18.81 -6.54
CA ALA A 635 -25.55 18.79 -7.68
C ALA A 635 -26.36 20.10 -7.75
N GLU A 636 -26.96 20.52 -6.63
CA GLU A 636 -27.73 21.75 -6.53
C GLU A 636 -26.85 22.97 -6.73
N GLN A 637 -25.65 22.98 -6.15
CA GLN A 637 -24.66 24.05 -6.36
C GLN A 637 -24.28 24.16 -7.85
N THR A 638 -24.14 23.03 -8.55
CA THR A 638 -23.87 22.99 -9.98
C THR A 638 -25.03 23.57 -10.81
N GLU A 639 -26.28 23.32 -10.42
CA GLU A 639 -27.45 23.89 -11.11
C GLU A 639 -27.53 25.42 -10.91
N VAL A 640 -27.13 25.96 -9.74
CA VAL A 640 -26.99 27.40 -9.54
C VAL A 640 -25.98 28.00 -10.51
N LEU A 641 -24.82 27.34 -10.69
CA LEU A 641 -23.80 27.76 -11.66
C LEU A 641 -24.32 27.68 -13.12
N ARG A 642 -25.08 26.63 -13.46
CA ARG A 642 -25.68 26.48 -14.79
C ARG A 642 -26.64 27.60 -15.13
N ALA A 643 -27.41 28.10 -14.16
CA ALA A 643 -28.34 29.20 -14.34
C ALA A 643 -27.64 30.51 -14.77
N LEU A 644 -26.36 30.69 -14.44
CA LEU A 644 -25.57 31.83 -14.88
C LEU A 644 -25.16 31.76 -16.37
N LYS A 645 -25.27 30.60 -17.04
CA LYS A 645 -24.77 30.39 -18.40
C LYS A 645 -25.21 31.46 -19.39
N PRO A 646 -26.52 31.74 -19.60
CA PRO A 646 -26.97 32.72 -20.61
C PRO A 646 -26.43 34.13 -20.35
N HIS A 647 -26.29 34.48 -19.07
CA HIS A 647 -25.83 35.81 -18.67
C HIS A 647 -24.29 35.96 -18.83
N ILE A 648 -23.54 34.91 -18.57
CA ILE A 648 -22.09 34.87 -18.83
C ILE A 648 -21.80 34.92 -20.32
N GLU A 649 -22.55 34.17 -21.15
CA GLU A 649 -22.42 34.18 -22.60
C GLU A 649 -22.71 35.57 -23.17
N THR A 650 -23.85 36.20 -22.83
CA THR A 650 -24.20 37.56 -23.24
C THR A 650 -23.15 38.59 -22.81
N PHE A 651 -22.65 38.49 -21.59
CA PHE A 651 -21.57 39.38 -21.10
C PHE A 651 -20.32 39.28 -21.98
N PHE A 652 -19.87 38.09 -22.32
CA PHE A 652 -18.66 37.94 -23.16
C PHE A 652 -18.87 38.30 -24.63
N ASP A 653 -20.08 38.28 -25.10
CA ASP A 653 -20.40 38.73 -26.47
C ASP A 653 -20.42 40.25 -26.54
N ASP A 654 -20.89 40.94 -25.51
CA ASP A 654 -21.11 42.38 -25.52
C ASP A 654 -19.97 43.19 -24.83
N VAL A 655 -19.17 42.56 -23.97
CA VAL A 655 -18.19 43.26 -23.10
C VAL A 655 -16.76 42.82 -23.31
N MET A 656 -15.89 43.72 -23.67
CA MET A 656 -14.46 43.48 -23.72
C MET A 656 -13.86 43.68 -22.32
N VAL A 657 -13.54 42.58 -21.60
CA VAL A 657 -13.03 42.64 -20.23
C VAL A 657 -11.70 43.37 -20.14
N MET A 658 -10.74 43.05 -21.01
CA MET A 658 -9.39 43.61 -21.02
C MET A 658 -9.32 44.92 -21.83
N THR A 659 -9.99 45.96 -21.32
CA THR A 659 -9.96 47.33 -21.89
C THR A 659 -8.77 48.12 -21.39
N ASP A 660 -8.43 49.21 -22.12
CA ASP A 660 -7.34 50.14 -21.73
C ASP A 660 -7.75 51.03 -20.52
N ASP A 661 -9.02 51.22 -20.25
CA ASP A 661 -9.53 51.85 -19.05
C ASP A 661 -9.34 50.94 -17.85
N THR A 662 -8.40 51.31 -16.99
CA THR A 662 -7.97 50.49 -15.84
C THR A 662 -9.10 50.32 -14.81
N GLU A 663 -9.91 51.36 -14.53
CA GLU A 663 -10.97 51.30 -13.53
C GLU A 663 -12.09 50.34 -13.98
N ARG A 664 -12.47 50.42 -15.23
CA ARG A 664 -13.47 49.51 -15.80
C ARG A 664 -12.97 48.10 -15.95
N ARG A 665 -11.72 47.91 -16.40
CA ARG A 665 -11.09 46.59 -16.45
C ARG A 665 -11.11 45.92 -15.10
N ASP A 666 -10.66 46.63 -14.06
CA ASP A 666 -10.55 46.08 -12.70
C ASP A 666 -11.95 45.79 -12.13
N ASN A 667 -12.96 46.61 -12.43
CA ASN A 667 -14.36 46.36 -12.06
C ASN A 667 -14.94 45.09 -12.73
N ARG A 668 -14.66 44.87 -14.04
CA ARG A 668 -15.03 43.68 -14.79
C ARG A 668 -14.32 42.43 -14.26
N LEU A 669 -13.03 42.53 -13.92
CA LEU A 669 -12.28 41.48 -13.29
C LEU A 669 -12.80 41.15 -11.88
N ALA A 670 -13.24 42.12 -11.11
CA ALA A 670 -13.89 41.89 -9.84
C ALA A 670 -15.21 41.11 -9.98
N LEU A 671 -16.05 41.44 -10.96
CA LEU A 671 -17.27 40.67 -11.25
C LEU A 671 -16.95 39.22 -11.64
N LEU A 672 -15.98 39.01 -12.55
CA LEU A 672 -15.58 37.67 -12.96
C LEU A 672 -14.93 36.89 -11.82
N SER A 673 -14.19 37.54 -10.90
CA SER A 673 -13.63 36.92 -9.70
C SER A 673 -14.73 36.38 -8.80
N ARG A 674 -15.85 37.10 -8.60
CA ARG A 674 -17.01 36.60 -7.82
C ARG A 674 -17.58 35.33 -8.43
N ILE A 675 -17.70 35.26 -9.76
CA ILE A 675 -18.20 34.08 -10.47
C ILE A 675 -17.20 32.90 -10.34
N ASP A 676 -15.91 33.14 -10.46
CA ASP A 676 -14.86 32.14 -10.24
C ASP A 676 -14.91 31.60 -8.82
N GLN A 677 -15.10 32.46 -7.82
CA GLN A 677 -15.24 32.04 -6.42
C GLN A 677 -16.49 31.16 -6.19
N LEU A 678 -17.62 31.46 -6.85
CA LEU A 678 -18.78 30.57 -6.83
C LEU A 678 -18.47 29.19 -7.44
N ALA A 679 -17.78 29.15 -8.57
CA ALA A 679 -17.37 27.88 -9.18
C ALA A 679 -16.41 27.09 -8.27
N ARG A 680 -15.49 27.78 -7.57
CA ARG A 680 -14.53 27.18 -6.64
C ARG A 680 -15.17 26.60 -5.38
N THR A 681 -16.41 26.94 -5.04
CA THR A 681 -17.11 26.21 -3.96
C THR A 681 -17.34 24.75 -4.32
N VAL A 682 -17.45 24.43 -5.62
CA VAL A 682 -17.60 23.06 -6.14
C VAL A 682 -16.24 22.49 -6.51
N ALA A 683 -15.47 23.14 -7.38
CA ALA A 683 -14.19 22.67 -7.87
C ALA A 683 -13.37 23.77 -8.57
N ASP A 684 -12.08 23.56 -8.75
CA ASP A 684 -11.27 24.30 -9.72
C ASP A 684 -11.44 23.69 -11.12
N PHE A 685 -12.47 24.12 -11.82
CA PHE A 685 -12.80 23.58 -13.17
C PHE A 685 -11.71 23.82 -14.21
N SER A 686 -10.72 24.69 -13.96
CA SER A 686 -9.59 24.90 -14.87
C SER A 686 -8.70 23.65 -15.02
N ARG A 687 -8.81 22.72 -14.09
CA ARG A 687 -8.05 21.45 -14.06
C ARG A 687 -8.58 20.41 -15.05
N PHE A 688 -9.84 20.52 -15.48
CA PHE A 688 -10.38 19.58 -16.45
C PHE A 688 -9.75 19.75 -17.84
N VAL A 689 -9.37 18.61 -18.43
CA VAL A 689 -8.82 18.55 -19.79
C VAL A 689 -9.95 18.24 -20.77
N ILE A 690 -10.23 19.16 -21.69
CA ILE A 690 -11.24 18.97 -22.73
C ILE A 690 -10.52 18.64 -24.04
N GLU A 691 -10.80 17.49 -24.63
CA GLU A 691 -10.22 17.09 -25.90
C GLU A 691 -10.57 18.14 -27.00
N GLY A 692 -9.52 18.71 -27.61
CA GLY A 692 -9.66 19.69 -28.70
C GLY A 692 -9.51 21.17 -28.29
N GLU A 693 -9.17 21.48 -27.04
CA GLU A 693 -8.73 22.81 -26.56
C GLU A 693 -7.22 22.94 -26.47
#